data_ae75fb357bf13c0550ba47dae7c11aed
#
_entry.id   ae75fb357bf13c0550ba47dae7c11aed
#
_cell.length_a   1.000
_cell.length_b   1.000
_cell.length_c   1.000
_cell.angle_alpha   90.00
_cell.angle_beta   90.00
_cell.angle_gamma   90.00
#
_symmetry.space_group_name_H-M   'P 1'
#
loop_
_entity.id
_entity.type
_entity.pdbx_description
1 polymer ?
#
loop_
_entity_poly.entity_id
_entity_poly.type
_entity_poly.pdbx_seq_one_letter_code
_entity_poly.pdbx_strand_id
1 'polypeptide(L)'
;MHKQKVKSYALLRETGPGRQYLTVFLTALVLSAIIYLPFLIIDRGIFVYYGDYNVQQIPFYQMCHDMIRSGEVGWNWYTDLGSNFVGSYAFYLLGSPFFWLTIPFPSGAVPYLMAPLMMLKIATAAATSFGYIRRFVRNPDYAFLGALMYAFSGYSIYNIFFNHFHEVIAFFPLLLIAMEEYFVDGRRGAFPLAVGLLAIVNYYFFFGEVIFCVLYFIVCAFTRKDYKVTAANFFLFALEAVLGLILSAVLLLPAILMVLSNPRLDNWLLGWSGLLYGNEQRYGLILSSLFYPPDVPAYPNLFPDSNAKWSSVSLYLPLFSTVGLVAFLKMGIKRFAWIKKLLLISLFIALIPILNSAFSFFNSSYYARWFFMPVLLMAAATAIALSEADTKALRSGVRWTVGGVLLFGVVAVFPSYEDEEIVFGQLISYPERFAAYFAIVLAALIIVSFLIRLPKRQFVRPACLTLSLMICATSIVMLSIGAGNATAVHRVVDMGLQGEFETIAAETDDVYRIDTYNSDGTRVLDNFPMFWQIPTIQAFQSVVSGSIFTFYDFLGIDRDVASRPDISYIGLRALTSTQYLLNYEEEEKLELEGFRYVTTENDLDIYENENYIPMGFAFDYYITDEDVNACPEGKLDRLLVKGLYLTDEQIAAYGHLLSPLPEGEGAPLSEDALAEEAENRRQQSCDSFVRDKSGFTATFTSDTSELLFFSVPWDSGWTATVNGEPVQIENVDCGMMAVEVPAGTSTIRFDYETPGLKAGALITGGGFILWAGYLFLLKKKGIHPAGFDRCDRHSHLNAGDEDIPLSRAYTRTVLRPLTRYSRRKKRE
;
A
#
# COMPACT_ATOMS: atom_id res chain seq x y z
N MET A 1 51.83 -18.22 -33.05
CA MET A 1 50.98 -18.58 -31.88
C MET A 1 49.78 -17.69 -31.89
N HIS A 2 48.62 -18.18 -32.37
CA HIS A 2 47.37 -17.50 -32.35
C HIS A 2 46.89 -17.44 -30.86
N LYS A 3 46.87 -16.26 -30.26
CA LYS A 3 46.12 -16.02 -29.03
C LYS A 3 44.65 -16.18 -29.41
N GLN A 4 44.05 -17.34 -29.18
CA GLN A 4 42.61 -17.48 -29.15
C GLN A 4 42.08 -16.46 -28.13
N LYS A 5 41.35 -15.45 -28.60
CA LYS A 5 40.56 -14.59 -27.76
C LYS A 5 39.55 -15.49 -27.05
N VAL A 6 39.84 -15.85 -25.81
CA VAL A 6 38.89 -16.56 -24.94
C VAL A 6 37.71 -15.63 -24.76
N LYS A 7 36.57 -15.99 -25.36
CA LYS A 7 35.33 -15.22 -25.21
C LYS A 7 35.00 -15.11 -23.69
N SER A 8 35.02 -13.89 -23.19
CA SER A 8 34.58 -13.62 -21.82
C SER A 8 33.11 -14.03 -21.67
N TYR A 9 32.80 -14.82 -20.63
CA TYR A 9 31.42 -15.22 -20.29
C TYR A 9 30.81 -14.29 -19.24
N ALA A 10 31.49 -13.21 -18.87
CA ALA A 10 31.00 -12.18 -17.97
C ALA A 10 29.86 -11.38 -18.62
N LEU A 11 28.86 -10.97 -17.82
CA LEU A 11 27.77 -10.07 -18.23
C LEU A 11 28.11 -8.61 -17.91
N LEU A 12 28.48 -8.31 -16.67
CA LEU A 12 28.68 -6.96 -16.15
C LEU A 12 30.13 -6.66 -15.76
N ARG A 13 30.94 -7.69 -15.52
CA ARG A 13 32.29 -7.54 -14.91
C ARG A 13 33.20 -6.59 -15.69
N GLU A 14 33.10 -6.52 -17.01
CA GLU A 14 33.95 -5.71 -17.89
C GLU A 14 33.33 -4.32 -18.16
N THR A 15 32.20 -3.98 -17.59
CA THR A 15 31.50 -2.70 -17.80
C THR A 15 31.72 -1.77 -16.62
N GLY A 16 31.70 -0.45 -16.87
CA GLY A 16 31.77 0.55 -15.82
C GLY A 16 30.46 0.57 -14.97
N PRO A 17 30.54 1.11 -13.72
CA PRO A 17 29.41 1.09 -12.77
C PRO A 17 28.07 1.60 -13.35
N GLY A 18 28.06 2.76 -14.00
CA GLY A 18 26.82 3.30 -14.57
C GLY A 18 26.16 2.37 -15.62
N ARG A 19 26.99 1.69 -16.44
CA ARG A 19 26.47 0.68 -17.39
C ARG A 19 25.96 -0.57 -16.67
N GLN A 20 26.54 -0.94 -15.53
CA GLN A 20 26.05 -2.07 -14.73
C GLN A 20 24.62 -1.78 -14.23
N TYR A 21 24.39 -0.63 -13.62
CA TYR A 21 23.07 -0.23 -13.15
C TYR A 21 22.05 -0.14 -14.29
N LEU A 22 22.44 0.48 -15.40
CA LEU A 22 21.58 0.59 -16.59
C LEU A 22 21.23 -0.79 -17.14
N THR A 23 22.16 -1.73 -17.21
CA THR A 23 21.90 -3.09 -17.68
C THR A 23 20.93 -3.83 -16.76
N VAL A 24 21.11 -3.71 -15.43
CA VAL A 24 20.18 -4.30 -14.44
C VAL A 24 18.78 -3.74 -14.61
N PHE A 25 18.67 -2.42 -14.66
CA PHE A 25 17.39 -1.70 -14.82
C PHE A 25 16.69 -2.12 -16.13
N LEU A 26 17.39 -2.05 -17.27
CA LEU A 26 16.81 -2.39 -18.56
C LEU A 26 16.46 -3.88 -18.67
N THR A 27 17.23 -4.79 -18.07
CA THR A 27 16.87 -6.21 -18.04
C THR A 27 15.58 -6.43 -17.25
N ALA A 28 15.46 -5.84 -16.08
CA ALA A 28 14.25 -5.94 -15.28
C ALA A 28 13.04 -5.30 -15.99
N LEU A 29 13.23 -4.15 -16.65
CA LEU A 29 12.21 -3.50 -17.44
C LEU A 29 11.71 -4.38 -18.60
N VAL A 30 12.64 -4.99 -19.35
CA VAL A 30 12.29 -5.91 -20.46
C VAL A 30 11.58 -7.16 -19.94
N LEU A 31 12.04 -7.75 -18.83
CA LEU A 31 11.36 -8.89 -18.23
C LEU A 31 9.94 -8.52 -17.77
N SER A 32 9.78 -7.37 -17.14
CA SER A 32 8.45 -6.87 -16.75
C SER A 32 7.57 -6.66 -17.98
N ALA A 33 8.11 -6.07 -19.05
CA ALA A 33 7.36 -5.89 -20.32
C ALA A 33 6.91 -7.24 -20.91
N ILE A 34 7.78 -8.27 -20.92
CA ILE A 34 7.42 -9.61 -21.37
C ILE A 34 6.30 -10.21 -20.51
N ILE A 35 6.32 -9.98 -19.22
CA ILE A 35 5.31 -10.49 -18.27
C ILE A 35 3.96 -9.79 -18.49
N TYR A 36 3.94 -8.48 -18.63
CA TYR A 36 2.69 -7.70 -18.73
C TYR A 36 2.10 -7.66 -20.14
N LEU A 37 2.93 -7.81 -21.19
CA LEU A 37 2.48 -7.67 -22.58
C LEU A 37 1.29 -8.58 -22.96
N PRO A 38 1.22 -9.86 -22.58
CA PRO A 38 0.08 -10.70 -22.89
C PRO A 38 -1.23 -10.14 -22.34
N PHE A 39 -1.22 -9.64 -21.11
CA PHE A 39 -2.40 -9.07 -20.43
C PHE A 39 -2.81 -7.76 -21.11
N LEU A 40 -1.85 -6.87 -21.39
CA LEU A 40 -2.14 -5.62 -22.09
C LEU A 40 -2.75 -5.83 -23.48
N ILE A 41 -2.34 -6.89 -24.20
CA ILE A 41 -2.95 -7.23 -25.51
C ILE A 41 -4.39 -7.72 -25.32
N ILE A 42 -4.65 -8.56 -24.31
CA ILE A 42 -5.97 -9.12 -24.03
C ILE A 42 -6.92 -8.02 -23.53
N ASP A 43 -6.44 -7.16 -22.64
CA ASP A 43 -7.24 -6.17 -21.90
C ASP A 43 -7.23 -4.79 -22.59
N ARG A 44 -7.19 -4.73 -23.93
CA ARG A 44 -7.30 -3.49 -24.72
C ARG A 44 -6.28 -2.39 -24.39
N GLY A 45 -5.09 -2.76 -23.90
CA GLY A 45 -3.99 -1.85 -23.53
C GLY A 45 -3.96 -1.41 -22.09
N ILE A 46 -4.99 -1.71 -21.31
CA ILE A 46 -5.00 -1.53 -19.85
C ILE A 46 -4.59 -2.84 -19.16
N PHE A 47 -4.03 -2.76 -17.98
CA PHE A 47 -3.88 -3.93 -17.11
C PHE A 47 -5.02 -3.92 -16.10
N VAL A 48 -5.91 -4.89 -16.20
CA VAL A 48 -6.94 -5.18 -15.18
C VAL A 48 -6.54 -6.42 -14.41
N TYR A 49 -6.90 -6.45 -13.13
CA TYR A 49 -6.60 -7.57 -12.26
C TYR A 49 -7.89 -8.03 -11.56
N TYR A 50 -7.99 -7.91 -10.25
CA TYR A 50 -9.23 -8.15 -9.50
C TYR A 50 -9.21 -7.33 -8.21
N GLY A 51 -10.38 -7.21 -7.54
CA GLY A 51 -10.55 -6.56 -6.23
C GLY A 51 -9.90 -5.17 -6.18
N ASP A 52 -9.12 -4.91 -5.14
CA ASP A 52 -8.51 -3.60 -4.84
C ASP A 52 -7.78 -2.98 -6.04
N TYR A 53 -7.15 -3.79 -6.90
CA TYR A 53 -6.46 -3.23 -8.06
C TYR A 53 -7.44 -2.50 -9.00
N ASN A 54 -8.58 -3.11 -9.30
CA ASN A 54 -9.57 -2.56 -10.23
C ASN A 54 -10.44 -1.48 -9.57
N VAL A 55 -10.96 -1.76 -8.36
CA VAL A 55 -11.97 -0.90 -7.72
C VAL A 55 -11.37 0.16 -6.78
N GLN A 56 -10.05 0.13 -6.54
CA GLN A 56 -9.38 1.09 -5.68
C GLN A 56 -8.18 1.75 -6.40
N GLN A 57 -7.21 0.96 -6.89
CA GLN A 57 -5.96 1.53 -7.37
C GLN A 57 -6.15 2.33 -8.68
N ILE A 58 -6.97 1.83 -9.62
CA ILE A 58 -7.23 2.51 -10.89
C ILE A 58 -8.05 3.79 -10.66
N PRO A 59 -9.22 3.76 -9.95
CA PRO A 59 -9.99 4.97 -9.68
C PRO A 59 -9.19 6.03 -8.92
N PHE A 60 -8.39 5.63 -7.93
CA PHE A 60 -7.57 6.57 -7.15
C PHE A 60 -6.55 7.29 -8.01
N TYR A 61 -5.86 6.57 -8.91
CA TYR A 61 -4.86 7.19 -9.79
C TYR A 61 -5.49 8.23 -10.71
N GLN A 62 -6.65 7.92 -11.30
CA GLN A 62 -7.32 8.86 -12.20
C GLN A 62 -7.89 10.05 -11.44
N MET A 63 -8.70 9.82 -10.42
CA MET A 63 -9.32 10.88 -9.63
C MET A 63 -8.29 11.82 -9.02
N CYS A 64 -7.24 11.30 -8.37
CA CYS A 64 -6.20 12.14 -7.78
C CYS A 64 -5.40 12.93 -8.84
N HIS A 65 -5.14 12.32 -10.02
CA HIS A 65 -4.53 13.02 -11.14
C HIS A 65 -5.40 14.22 -11.57
N ASP A 66 -6.72 14.03 -11.71
CA ASP A 66 -7.63 15.05 -12.17
C ASP A 66 -7.78 16.18 -11.15
N MET A 67 -7.92 15.85 -9.86
CA MET A 67 -7.94 16.83 -8.77
C MET A 67 -6.66 17.68 -8.70
N ILE A 68 -5.49 17.08 -8.88
CA ILE A 68 -4.23 17.83 -8.92
C ILE A 68 -4.18 18.78 -10.12
N ARG A 69 -4.64 18.34 -11.28
CA ARG A 69 -4.65 19.15 -12.50
C ARG A 69 -5.69 20.27 -12.46
N SER A 70 -6.84 20.04 -11.87
CA SER A 70 -7.86 21.07 -11.64
C SER A 70 -7.45 22.06 -10.56
N GLY A 71 -6.58 21.64 -9.63
CA GLY A 71 -6.18 22.41 -8.45
C GLY A 71 -7.13 22.26 -7.25
N GLU A 72 -8.00 21.26 -7.26
CA GLU A 72 -8.92 20.91 -6.19
C GLU A 72 -8.24 19.97 -5.18
N VAL A 73 -7.23 20.46 -4.48
CA VAL A 73 -6.35 19.66 -3.61
C VAL A 73 -6.65 19.78 -2.11
N GLY A 74 -7.76 20.41 -1.76
CA GLY A 74 -8.22 20.59 -0.37
C GLY A 74 -9.18 19.48 0.05
N TRP A 75 -10.46 19.73 -0.20
CA TRP A 75 -11.55 18.80 0.08
C TRP A 75 -11.90 17.95 -1.13
N ASN A 76 -12.03 16.65 -0.94
CA ASN A 76 -12.41 15.70 -1.99
C ASN A 76 -13.88 15.30 -1.82
N TRP A 77 -14.73 15.71 -2.74
CA TRP A 77 -16.14 15.41 -2.77
C TRP A 77 -16.48 13.99 -3.26
N TYR A 78 -15.54 13.30 -3.90
CA TYR A 78 -15.74 12.00 -4.57
C TYR A 78 -15.35 10.81 -3.69
N THR A 79 -14.98 11.04 -2.45
CA THR A 79 -14.57 10.00 -1.49
C THR A 79 -15.52 10.01 -0.32
N ASP A 80 -16.35 8.97 -0.21
CA ASP A 80 -17.33 8.87 0.87
C ASP A 80 -18.25 10.12 0.90
N LEU A 81 -18.66 10.54 2.07
CA LEU A 81 -19.43 11.78 2.26
C LEU A 81 -18.65 13.06 1.93
N GLY A 82 -17.43 12.94 1.54
CA GLY A 82 -16.41 13.98 1.38
C GLY A 82 -15.30 13.85 2.41
N SER A 83 -14.04 14.01 2.00
CA SER A 83 -12.89 13.83 2.89
C SER A 83 -11.68 14.70 2.52
N ASN A 84 -10.77 14.87 3.47
CA ASN A 84 -9.49 15.52 3.27
C ASN A 84 -8.66 14.81 2.19
N PHE A 85 -8.41 15.48 1.06
CA PHE A 85 -7.70 14.90 -0.08
C PHE A 85 -6.29 14.42 0.28
N VAL A 86 -5.48 15.28 0.88
CA VAL A 86 -4.08 14.96 1.19
C VAL A 86 -3.99 13.85 2.23
N GLY A 87 -4.77 13.93 3.31
CA GLY A 87 -4.80 12.93 4.36
C GLY A 87 -5.22 11.55 3.85
N SER A 88 -6.28 11.50 3.05
CA SER A 88 -6.83 10.24 2.53
C SER A 88 -5.91 9.56 1.51
N TYR A 89 -5.17 10.31 0.69
CA TYR A 89 -4.40 9.74 -0.42
C TYR A 89 -2.88 9.75 -0.22
N ALA A 90 -2.36 10.31 0.88
CA ALA A 90 -0.94 10.26 1.22
C ALA A 90 -0.43 8.81 1.36
N PHE A 91 -1.23 7.90 1.92
CA PHE A 91 -0.91 6.48 2.04
C PHE A 91 -0.79 5.77 0.70
N TYR A 92 -1.62 6.14 -0.28
CA TYR A 92 -1.77 5.37 -1.52
C TYR A 92 -0.84 5.81 -2.64
N LEU A 93 -0.73 7.14 -2.90
CA LEU A 93 -0.08 7.59 -4.13
C LEU A 93 0.53 9.00 -4.12
N LEU A 94 0.10 9.94 -3.26
CA LEU A 94 0.59 11.32 -3.33
C LEU A 94 2.09 11.44 -3.08
N GLY A 95 2.68 10.53 -2.28
CA GLY A 95 4.12 10.46 -2.05
C GLY A 95 4.90 9.71 -3.14
N SER A 96 4.22 9.07 -4.11
CA SER A 96 4.86 8.25 -5.12
C SER A 96 5.48 9.07 -6.25
N PRO A 97 6.81 9.01 -6.47
CA PRO A 97 7.42 9.67 -7.62
C PRO A 97 6.88 9.13 -8.96
N PHE A 98 6.40 7.89 -9.00
CA PHE A 98 5.85 7.28 -10.20
C PHE A 98 4.45 7.82 -10.52
N PHE A 99 3.62 8.09 -9.52
CA PHE A 99 2.34 8.73 -9.71
C PHE A 99 2.51 10.13 -10.35
N TRP A 100 3.46 10.92 -9.88
CA TRP A 100 3.72 12.25 -10.43
C TRP A 100 4.14 12.26 -11.90
N LEU A 101 4.61 11.12 -12.44
CA LEU A 101 4.87 10.97 -13.88
C LEU A 101 3.58 10.92 -14.71
N THR A 102 2.41 10.74 -14.11
CA THR A 102 1.13 10.77 -14.83
C THR A 102 0.66 12.18 -15.14
N ILE A 103 1.03 13.18 -14.35
CA ILE A 103 0.50 14.56 -14.42
C ILE A 103 0.60 15.22 -15.81
N PRO A 104 1.67 15.01 -16.60
CA PRO A 104 1.75 15.57 -17.95
C PRO A 104 0.78 14.98 -18.99
N PHE A 105 0.13 13.84 -18.67
CA PHE A 105 -0.75 13.13 -19.58
C PHE A 105 -2.22 13.54 -19.38
N PRO A 106 -3.10 13.34 -20.37
CA PRO A 106 -4.54 13.55 -20.18
C PRO A 106 -5.15 12.50 -19.25
N SER A 107 -6.27 12.83 -18.60
CA SER A 107 -6.98 11.97 -17.64
C SER A 107 -7.21 10.54 -18.17
N GLY A 108 -7.83 10.40 -19.32
CA GLY A 108 -8.13 9.10 -19.92
C GLY A 108 -6.91 8.21 -20.24
N ALA A 109 -5.67 8.75 -20.20
CA ALA A 109 -4.46 7.97 -20.35
C ALA A 109 -3.95 7.36 -19.05
N VAL A 110 -4.37 7.88 -17.89
CA VAL A 110 -3.81 7.51 -16.57
C VAL A 110 -3.94 6.01 -16.27
N PRO A 111 -5.09 5.35 -16.45
CA PRO A 111 -5.24 3.92 -16.23
C PRO A 111 -4.32 3.07 -17.12
N TYR A 112 -4.05 3.51 -18.35
CA TYR A 112 -3.13 2.84 -19.28
C TYR A 112 -1.66 2.98 -18.87
N LEU A 113 -1.31 4.01 -18.08
CA LEU A 113 0.04 4.22 -17.57
C LEU A 113 0.36 3.32 -16.37
N MET A 114 -0.62 2.75 -15.69
CA MET A 114 -0.37 2.00 -14.45
C MET A 114 0.54 0.79 -14.64
N ALA A 115 0.36 -0.01 -15.70
CA ALA A 115 1.27 -1.13 -16.00
C ALA A 115 2.69 -0.65 -16.37
N PRO A 116 2.91 0.31 -17.27
CA PRO A 116 4.22 0.91 -17.51
C PRO A 116 4.90 1.44 -16.24
N LEU A 117 4.14 2.10 -15.35
CA LEU A 117 4.68 2.58 -14.07
C LEU A 117 5.05 1.44 -13.14
N MET A 118 4.27 0.35 -13.09
CA MET A 118 4.63 -0.86 -12.34
C MET A 118 5.93 -1.48 -12.88
N MET A 119 6.09 -1.55 -14.21
CA MET A 119 7.33 -2.02 -14.82
C MET A 119 8.54 -1.15 -14.40
N LEU A 120 8.36 0.18 -14.31
CA LEU A 120 9.38 1.10 -13.81
C LEU A 120 9.70 0.89 -12.33
N LYS A 121 8.68 0.64 -11.47
CA LYS A 121 8.87 0.33 -10.04
C LYS A 121 9.72 -0.94 -9.87
N ILE A 122 9.40 -2.01 -10.59
CA ILE A 122 10.14 -3.28 -10.55
C ILE A 122 11.58 -3.09 -11.07
N ALA A 123 11.77 -2.35 -12.16
CA ALA A 123 13.10 -2.04 -12.68
C ALA A 123 13.94 -1.20 -11.69
N THR A 124 13.30 -0.28 -10.98
CA THR A 124 13.93 0.52 -9.91
C THR A 124 14.31 -0.37 -8.73
N ALA A 125 13.43 -1.30 -8.31
CA ALA A 125 13.72 -2.28 -7.26
C ALA A 125 14.96 -3.14 -7.60
N ALA A 126 15.08 -3.56 -8.86
CA ALA A 126 16.26 -4.29 -9.34
C ALA A 126 17.54 -3.43 -9.27
N ALA A 127 17.48 -2.18 -9.70
CA ALA A 127 18.64 -1.29 -9.68
C ALA A 127 19.09 -0.94 -8.25
N THR A 128 18.18 -0.63 -7.35
CA THR A 128 18.48 -0.28 -5.95
C THR A 128 19.00 -1.48 -5.16
N SER A 129 18.35 -2.64 -5.29
CA SER A 129 18.82 -3.88 -4.67
C SER A 129 20.16 -4.36 -5.23
N PHE A 130 20.43 -4.15 -6.53
CA PHE A 130 21.75 -4.38 -7.09
C PHE A 130 22.82 -3.55 -6.37
N GLY A 131 22.55 -2.26 -6.15
CA GLY A 131 23.44 -1.37 -5.40
C GLY A 131 23.75 -1.88 -4.00
N TYR A 132 22.73 -2.36 -3.28
CA TYR A 132 22.91 -2.94 -1.95
C TYR A 132 23.71 -4.25 -2.00
N ILE A 133 23.27 -5.23 -2.80
CA ILE A 133 23.89 -6.56 -2.88
C ILE A 133 25.34 -6.47 -3.40
N ARG A 134 25.59 -5.55 -4.32
CA ARG A 134 26.92 -5.30 -4.91
C ARG A 134 27.99 -4.97 -3.86
N ARG A 135 27.59 -4.46 -2.70
CA ARG A 135 28.52 -4.17 -1.58
C ARG A 135 29.12 -5.44 -0.95
N PHE A 136 28.47 -6.59 -1.08
CA PHE A 136 28.83 -7.85 -0.40
C PHE A 136 29.43 -8.91 -1.32
N VAL A 137 29.31 -8.74 -2.64
CA VAL A 137 29.87 -9.67 -3.64
C VAL A 137 30.95 -9.01 -4.49
N ARG A 138 31.98 -9.76 -4.83
CA ARG A 138 33.10 -9.23 -5.65
C ARG A 138 32.74 -9.09 -7.11
N ASN A 139 32.07 -10.10 -7.67
CA ASN A 139 31.69 -10.11 -9.08
C ASN A 139 30.28 -9.58 -9.23
N PRO A 140 30.04 -8.48 -9.99
CA PRO A 140 28.75 -7.86 -10.20
C PRO A 140 27.71 -8.79 -10.80
N ASP A 141 28.15 -9.83 -11.54
CA ASP A 141 27.22 -10.79 -12.15
C ASP A 141 26.36 -11.53 -11.11
N TYR A 142 26.89 -11.81 -9.91
CA TYR A 142 26.13 -12.44 -8.84
C TYR A 142 25.20 -11.45 -8.12
N ALA A 143 25.61 -10.19 -8.01
CA ALA A 143 24.72 -9.14 -7.52
C ALA A 143 23.54 -8.92 -8.48
N PHE A 144 23.77 -9.04 -9.79
CA PHE A 144 22.73 -8.98 -10.81
C PHE A 144 21.67 -10.09 -10.63
N LEU A 145 22.13 -11.34 -10.42
CA LEU A 145 21.20 -12.44 -10.11
C LEU A 145 20.40 -12.17 -8.83
N GLY A 146 21.07 -11.69 -7.77
CA GLY A 146 20.41 -11.33 -6.51
C GLY A 146 19.36 -10.22 -6.70
N ALA A 147 19.68 -9.21 -7.48
CA ALA A 147 18.78 -8.10 -7.78
C ALA A 147 17.51 -8.55 -8.52
N LEU A 148 17.64 -9.41 -9.51
CA LEU A 148 16.48 -9.99 -10.20
C LEU A 148 15.64 -10.86 -9.27
N MET A 149 16.29 -11.67 -8.40
CA MET A 149 15.57 -12.48 -7.41
C MET A 149 14.76 -11.61 -6.44
N TYR A 150 15.29 -10.46 -6.02
CA TYR A 150 14.56 -9.53 -5.16
C TYR A 150 13.41 -8.83 -5.88
N ALA A 151 13.69 -8.21 -7.03
CA ALA A 151 12.70 -7.43 -7.77
C ALA A 151 11.50 -8.27 -8.27
N PHE A 152 11.73 -9.56 -8.55
CA PHE A 152 10.71 -10.53 -8.97
C PHE A 152 10.49 -11.62 -7.91
N SER A 153 10.74 -11.32 -6.64
CA SER A 153 10.42 -12.23 -5.53
C SER A 153 8.94 -12.54 -5.46
N GLY A 154 8.59 -13.63 -4.80
CA GLY A 154 7.19 -13.93 -4.52
C GLY A 154 6.48 -12.78 -3.80
N TYR A 155 7.16 -12.08 -2.89
CA TYR A 155 6.60 -10.89 -2.24
C TYR A 155 6.25 -9.79 -3.25
N SER A 156 7.14 -9.49 -4.20
CA SER A 156 6.90 -8.49 -5.23
C SER A 156 5.71 -8.86 -6.12
N ILE A 157 5.63 -10.12 -6.56
CA ILE A 157 4.55 -10.58 -7.46
C ILE A 157 3.20 -10.61 -6.71
N TYR A 158 3.18 -11.09 -5.46
CA TYR A 158 1.96 -11.08 -4.63
C TYR A 158 1.38 -9.67 -4.51
N ASN A 159 2.23 -8.67 -4.27
CA ASN A 159 1.81 -7.30 -3.99
C ASN A 159 1.55 -6.46 -5.25
N ILE A 160 1.53 -7.02 -6.46
CA ILE A 160 1.01 -6.34 -7.67
C ILE A 160 -0.44 -5.89 -7.45
N PHE A 161 -1.22 -6.68 -6.73
CA PHE A 161 -2.57 -6.35 -6.28
C PHE A 161 -2.65 -5.01 -5.52
N PHE A 162 -1.64 -4.72 -4.69
CA PHE A 162 -1.47 -3.46 -3.96
C PHE A 162 -0.42 -2.59 -4.65
N ASN A 163 -0.76 -1.97 -5.75
CA ASN A 163 0.15 -1.19 -6.59
C ASN A 163 1.09 -0.25 -5.81
N HIS A 164 0.58 0.39 -4.74
CA HIS A 164 1.34 1.32 -3.89
C HIS A 164 2.37 0.65 -2.95
N PHE A 165 2.41 -0.67 -2.84
CA PHE A 165 3.45 -1.37 -2.06
C PHE A 165 4.76 -1.49 -2.82
N HIS A 166 4.75 -1.32 -4.14
CA HIS A 166 5.95 -1.45 -4.96
C HIS A 166 6.94 -0.30 -4.81
N GLU A 167 6.49 0.89 -4.37
CA GLU A 167 7.38 2.00 -4.05
C GLU A 167 8.34 1.64 -2.92
N VAL A 168 7.85 1.02 -1.85
CA VAL A 168 8.71 0.63 -0.71
C VAL A 168 9.68 -0.49 -1.10
N ILE A 169 9.24 -1.46 -1.91
CA ILE A 169 10.14 -2.49 -2.47
C ILE A 169 11.24 -1.83 -3.31
N ALA A 170 10.89 -0.81 -4.11
CA ALA A 170 11.83 -0.11 -4.97
C ALA A 170 12.86 0.73 -4.19
N PHE A 171 12.47 1.37 -3.10
CA PHE A 171 13.32 2.37 -2.44
C PHE A 171 13.94 1.90 -1.13
N PHE A 172 13.41 0.88 -0.45
CA PHE A 172 14.00 0.34 0.79
C PHE A 172 15.49 0.01 0.70
N PRO A 173 16.02 -0.58 -0.40
CA PRO A 173 17.46 -0.84 -0.48
C PRO A 173 18.32 0.42 -0.36
N LEU A 174 17.81 1.61 -0.74
CA LEU A 174 18.51 2.89 -0.59
C LEU A 174 18.74 3.27 0.88
N LEU A 175 17.79 2.95 1.75
CA LEU A 175 17.91 3.20 3.19
C LEU A 175 19.05 2.40 3.80
N LEU A 176 19.15 1.10 3.46
CA LEU A 176 20.26 0.25 3.92
C LEU A 176 21.60 0.65 3.28
N ILE A 177 21.61 1.09 2.01
CA ILE A 177 22.84 1.63 1.37
C ILE A 177 23.32 2.87 2.14
N ALA A 178 22.40 3.79 2.48
CA ALA A 178 22.75 5.01 3.19
C ALA A 178 23.29 4.71 4.60
N MET A 179 22.75 3.71 5.30
CA MET A 179 23.28 3.24 6.58
C MET A 179 24.68 2.64 6.43
N GLU A 180 24.92 1.81 5.42
CA GLU A 180 26.23 1.24 5.12
C GLU A 180 27.26 2.34 4.77
N GLU A 181 26.88 3.31 3.95
CA GLU A 181 27.74 4.45 3.63
C GLU A 181 28.10 5.26 4.87
N TYR A 182 27.16 5.46 5.78
CA TYR A 182 27.37 6.21 7.01
C TYR A 182 28.36 5.50 7.95
N PHE A 183 28.10 4.24 8.30
CA PHE A 183 28.85 3.52 9.33
C PHE A 183 30.10 2.81 8.82
N VAL A 184 30.12 2.39 7.56
CA VAL A 184 31.25 1.64 6.97
C VAL A 184 32.16 2.55 6.16
N ASP A 185 31.59 3.38 5.28
CA ASP A 185 32.38 4.25 4.40
C ASP A 185 32.68 5.63 5.00
N GLY A 186 31.99 6.01 6.09
CA GLY A 186 32.13 7.30 6.75
C GLY A 186 31.56 8.48 5.93
N ARG A 187 30.66 8.21 5.00
CA ARG A 187 29.98 9.21 4.16
C ARG A 187 28.68 9.64 4.81
N ARG A 188 28.32 10.90 4.67
CA ARG A 188 27.17 11.49 5.37
C ARG A 188 26.31 12.30 4.43
N GLY A 189 25.02 12.52 4.84
CA GLY A 189 24.10 13.40 4.15
C GLY A 189 23.20 12.72 3.12
N ALA A 190 23.39 11.44 2.79
CA ALA A 190 22.42 10.67 1.99
C ALA A 190 21.33 10.05 2.86
N PHE A 191 21.64 9.74 4.12
CA PHE A 191 20.66 9.09 5.00
C PHE A 191 19.41 9.94 5.24
N PRO A 192 19.49 11.28 5.46
CA PRO A 192 18.28 12.11 5.56
C PRO A 192 17.39 12.05 4.31
N LEU A 193 17.99 12.00 3.11
CA LEU A 193 17.21 11.89 1.88
C LEU A 193 16.52 10.55 1.75
N ALA A 194 17.18 9.46 2.14
CA ALA A 194 16.59 8.11 2.11
C ALA A 194 15.44 8.00 3.13
N VAL A 195 15.61 8.53 4.34
CA VAL A 195 14.56 8.61 5.37
C VAL A 195 13.39 9.44 4.86
N GLY A 196 13.65 10.66 4.36
CA GLY A 196 12.61 11.56 3.85
C GLY A 196 11.85 10.96 2.68
N LEU A 197 12.54 10.31 1.74
CA LEU A 197 11.90 9.64 0.59
C LEU A 197 10.94 8.54 1.05
N LEU A 198 11.36 7.65 1.94
CA LEU A 198 10.53 6.51 2.37
C LEU A 198 9.37 6.97 3.26
N ALA A 199 9.58 7.97 4.11
CA ALA A 199 8.52 8.56 4.92
C ALA A 199 7.42 9.25 4.07
N ILE A 200 7.81 9.92 2.97
CA ILE A 200 6.87 10.53 2.02
C ILE A 200 6.15 9.45 1.18
N VAL A 201 6.89 8.46 0.70
CA VAL A 201 6.36 7.44 -0.21
C VAL A 201 5.27 6.62 0.45
N ASN A 202 5.48 6.20 1.70
CA ASN A 202 4.47 5.50 2.47
C ASN A 202 4.81 5.45 3.96
N TYR A 203 4.15 6.26 4.76
CA TYR A 203 4.39 6.39 6.20
C TYR A 203 4.12 5.10 6.99
N TYR A 204 3.15 4.27 6.54
CA TYR A 204 2.80 3.01 7.19
C TYR A 204 3.95 1.99 7.10
N PHE A 205 4.51 1.79 5.91
CA PHE A 205 5.66 0.90 5.74
C PHE A 205 6.92 1.49 6.37
N PHE A 206 7.08 2.81 6.30
CA PHE A 206 8.23 3.49 6.90
C PHE A 206 8.36 3.21 8.39
N PHE A 207 7.26 3.11 9.13
CA PHE A 207 7.29 2.71 10.54
C PHE A 207 7.95 1.33 10.72
N GLY A 208 7.54 0.34 9.95
CA GLY A 208 8.14 -0.99 9.94
C GLY A 208 9.61 -0.98 9.50
N GLU A 209 9.95 -0.15 8.51
CA GLU A 209 11.35 0.03 8.05
C GLU A 209 12.25 0.62 9.14
N VAL A 210 11.74 1.54 9.96
CA VAL A 210 12.48 2.07 11.12
C VAL A 210 12.78 0.95 12.12
N ILE A 211 11.81 0.09 12.45
CA ILE A 211 12.02 -1.07 13.32
C ILE A 211 13.11 -1.97 12.74
N PHE A 212 13.04 -2.29 11.46
CA PHE A 212 14.05 -3.13 10.80
C PHE A 212 15.43 -2.47 10.80
N CYS A 213 15.51 -1.16 10.54
CA CYS A 213 16.78 -0.41 10.59
C CYS A 213 17.40 -0.41 11.99
N VAL A 214 16.60 -0.32 13.04
CA VAL A 214 17.06 -0.46 14.43
C VAL A 214 17.63 -1.87 14.67
N LEU A 215 16.92 -2.92 14.24
CA LEU A 215 17.43 -4.30 14.32
C LEU A 215 18.73 -4.48 13.52
N TYR A 216 18.76 -3.96 12.30
CA TYR A 216 19.94 -3.97 11.43
C TYR A 216 21.12 -3.27 12.10
N PHE A 217 20.90 -2.07 12.63
CA PHE A 217 21.92 -1.30 13.36
C PHE A 217 22.47 -2.09 14.55
N ILE A 218 21.60 -2.60 15.42
CA ILE A 218 21.98 -3.34 16.62
C ILE A 218 22.85 -4.57 16.23
N VAL A 219 22.33 -5.40 15.31
CA VAL A 219 23.05 -6.62 14.89
C VAL A 219 24.38 -6.28 14.23
N CYS A 220 24.45 -5.27 13.37
CA CYS A 220 25.70 -4.85 12.75
C CYS A 220 26.71 -4.28 13.76
N ALA A 221 26.26 -3.42 14.67
CA ALA A 221 27.12 -2.83 15.71
C ALA A 221 27.80 -3.87 16.60
N PHE A 222 27.08 -4.94 16.96
CA PHE A 222 27.61 -5.99 17.81
C PHE A 222 28.36 -7.12 17.08
N THR A 223 28.23 -7.22 15.74
CA THR A 223 28.81 -8.36 15.02
C THR A 223 29.85 -8.01 13.98
N ARG A 224 29.86 -6.74 13.52
CA ARG A 224 30.72 -6.28 12.41
C ARG A 224 31.86 -5.39 12.94
N LYS A 225 33.08 -5.72 12.59
CA LYS A 225 34.27 -4.92 12.95
C LYS A 225 34.44 -3.68 12.07
N ASP A 226 33.90 -3.72 10.84
CA ASP A 226 33.94 -2.62 9.88
C ASP A 226 32.81 -1.58 10.12
N TYR A 227 31.80 -1.93 10.91
CA TYR A 227 30.67 -1.07 11.28
C TYR A 227 31.04 -0.22 12.50
N LYS A 228 31.53 1.00 12.23
CA LYS A 228 32.14 1.85 13.27
C LYS A 228 31.10 2.66 14.01
N VAL A 229 30.74 2.25 15.21
CA VAL A 229 29.83 2.97 16.10
C VAL A 229 30.61 3.64 17.22
N THR A 230 30.49 4.96 17.32
CA THR A 230 30.91 5.77 18.47
C THR A 230 29.71 6.58 18.95
N ALA A 231 29.70 7.04 20.21
CA ALA A 231 28.61 7.89 20.72
C ALA A 231 28.36 9.11 19.82
N ALA A 232 29.43 9.80 19.39
CA ALA A 232 29.30 10.95 18.50
C ALA A 232 28.69 10.60 17.15
N ASN A 233 29.09 9.46 16.53
CA ASN A 233 28.50 9.04 15.26
C ASN A 233 27.05 8.60 15.42
N PHE A 234 26.69 7.98 16.54
CA PHE A 234 25.31 7.61 16.82
C PHE A 234 24.39 8.82 16.95
N PHE A 235 24.79 9.83 17.73
CA PHE A 235 23.99 11.06 17.86
C PHE A 235 23.87 11.82 16.54
N LEU A 236 24.94 11.90 15.75
CA LEU A 236 24.86 12.52 14.43
C LEU A 236 23.99 11.74 13.45
N PHE A 237 23.99 10.40 13.53
CA PHE A 237 23.08 9.55 12.76
C PHE A 237 21.62 9.77 13.14
N ALA A 238 21.33 9.88 14.46
CA ALA A 238 20.00 10.23 14.94
C ALA A 238 19.55 11.62 14.45
N LEU A 239 20.46 12.60 14.43
CA LEU A 239 20.17 13.92 13.85
C LEU A 239 19.89 13.85 12.35
N GLU A 240 20.62 13.02 11.58
CA GLU A 240 20.31 12.77 10.16
C GLU A 240 18.94 12.12 9.98
N ALA A 241 18.53 11.20 10.87
CA ALA A 241 17.18 10.61 10.85
C ALA A 241 16.09 11.67 11.09
N VAL A 242 16.26 12.51 12.12
CA VAL A 242 15.33 13.62 12.41
C VAL A 242 15.27 14.61 11.24
N LEU A 243 16.40 14.93 10.64
CA LEU A 243 16.44 15.78 9.46
C LEU A 243 15.66 15.16 8.28
N GLY A 244 15.74 13.85 8.11
CA GLY A 244 14.94 13.11 7.11
C GLY A 244 13.44 13.25 7.36
N LEU A 245 12.98 13.13 8.62
CA LEU A 245 11.57 13.35 8.98
C LEU A 245 11.14 14.81 8.71
N ILE A 246 12.00 15.78 9.01
CA ILE A 246 11.75 17.19 8.68
C ILE A 246 11.59 17.38 7.16
N LEU A 247 12.40 16.70 6.34
CA LEU A 247 12.29 16.77 4.88
C LEU A 247 10.99 16.17 4.33
N SER A 248 10.31 15.30 5.07
CA SER A 248 9.05 14.67 4.68
C SER A 248 7.80 15.34 5.24
N ALA A 249 7.95 16.38 6.07
CA ALA A 249 6.84 16.95 6.85
C ALA A 249 5.67 17.45 6.01
N VAL A 250 5.88 17.85 4.75
CA VAL A 250 4.84 18.35 3.85
C VAL A 250 3.69 17.34 3.65
N LEU A 251 3.97 16.03 3.56
CA LEU A 251 2.95 14.99 3.48
C LEU A 251 2.80 14.21 4.79
N LEU A 252 3.90 14.06 5.53
CA LEU A 252 3.88 13.27 6.76
C LEU A 252 3.03 13.93 7.86
N LEU A 253 3.06 15.26 7.99
CA LEU A 253 2.30 15.96 9.03
C LEU A 253 0.78 15.87 8.78
N PRO A 254 0.24 16.21 7.60
CA PRO A 254 -1.17 15.99 7.29
C PRO A 254 -1.61 14.53 7.46
N ALA A 255 -0.78 13.59 6.99
CA ALA A 255 -1.07 12.16 7.12
C ALA A 255 -1.16 11.69 8.58
N ILE A 256 -0.25 12.14 9.44
CA ILE A 256 -0.29 11.82 10.88
C ILE A 256 -1.56 12.39 11.52
N LEU A 257 -1.90 13.66 11.25
CA LEU A 257 -3.09 14.30 11.82
C LEU A 257 -4.36 13.53 11.41
N MET A 258 -4.44 13.09 10.15
CA MET A 258 -5.55 12.28 9.65
C MET A 258 -5.62 10.91 10.32
N VAL A 259 -4.49 10.22 10.42
CA VAL A 259 -4.45 8.86 10.99
C VAL A 259 -4.76 8.83 12.48
N LEU A 260 -4.39 9.88 13.23
CA LEU A 260 -4.69 9.98 14.67
C LEU A 260 -6.20 10.04 14.98
N SER A 261 -7.03 10.44 14.03
CA SER A 261 -8.49 10.42 14.16
C SER A 261 -9.14 9.11 13.69
N ASN A 262 -8.35 8.11 13.23
CA ASN A 262 -8.86 6.86 12.70
C ASN A 262 -8.97 5.80 13.81
N PRO A 263 -10.18 5.30 14.15
CA PRO A 263 -10.40 4.35 15.24
C PRO A 263 -9.74 2.99 15.01
N ARG A 264 -9.34 2.67 13.78
CA ARG A 264 -8.61 1.43 13.47
C ARG A 264 -7.22 1.34 14.12
N LEU A 265 -6.67 2.45 14.64
CA LEU A 265 -5.44 2.42 15.44
C LEU A 265 -5.62 1.68 16.78
N ASP A 266 -6.84 1.58 17.29
CA ASP A 266 -7.15 0.98 18.59
C ASP A 266 -7.35 -0.54 18.53
N ASN A 267 -7.27 -1.13 17.33
CA ASN A 267 -7.44 -2.58 17.13
C ASN A 267 -6.14 -3.35 17.41
N TRP A 268 -5.83 -3.56 18.67
CA TRP A 268 -4.56 -4.13 19.14
C TRP A 268 -4.65 -5.62 19.40
N LEU A 269 -3.52 -6.34 19.19
CA LEU A 269 -3.37 -7.73 19.64
C LEU A 269 -3.26 -7.81 21.16
N LEU A 270 -4.20 -8.50 21.80
CA LEU A 270 -4.24 -8.67 23.26
C LEU A 270 -4.26 -10.15 23.65
N GLY A 271 -3.78 -10.44 24.88
CA GLY A 271 -3.84 -11.79 25.44
C GLY A 271 -3.03 -12.83 24.67
N TRP A 272 -3.58 -14.04 24.56
CA TRP A 272 -2.89 -15.17 23.89
C TRP A 272 -2.71 -14.98 22.40
N SER A 273 -3.56 -14.20 21.73
CA SER A 273 -3.42 -13.88 20.30
C SER A 273 -2.16 -13.06 20.00
N GLY A 274 -1.56 -12.43 20.99
CA GLY A 274 -0.25 -11.81 20.87
C GLY A 274 0.92 -12.81 20.84
N LEU A 275 0.77 -14.00 21.39
CA LEU A 275 1.83 -15.00 21.47
C LEU A 275 1.67 -16.12 20.43
N LEU A 276 0.43 -16.53 20.13
CA LEU A 276 0.10 -17.61 19.19
C LEU A 276 -0.89 -17.11 18.15
N TYR A 277 -0.70 -17.53 16.91
CA TYR A 277 -1.68 -17.25 15.85
C TYR A 277 -2.99 -17.99 16.14
N GLY A 278 -4.10 -17.35 15.84
CA GLY A 278 -5.44 -17.90 16.09
C GLY A 278 -5.74 -19.18 15.30
N ASN A 279 -4.99 -19.47 14.25
CA ASN A 279 -5.03 -20.74 13.53
C ASN A 279 -3.61 -21.26 13.29
N GLU A 280 -3.36 -22.53 13.59
CA GLU A 280 -2.06 -23.20 13.46
C GLU A 280 -1.59 -23.30 12.00
N GLN A 281 -2.50 -23.31 11.02
CA GLN A 281 -2.15 -23.29 9.61
C GLN A 281 -1.28 -22.07 9.22
N ARG A 282 -1.32 -20.97 9.99
CA ARG A 282 -0.48 -19.81 9.79
C ARG A 282 1.01 -20.13 9.87
N TYR A 283 1.42 -20.99 10.78
CA TYR A 283 2.81 -21.45 10.89
C TYR A 283 3.23 -22.24 9.66
N GLY A 284 2.34 -23.11 9.18
CA GLY A 284 2.52 -23.86 7.93
C GLY A 284 2.70 -22.94 6.74
N LEU A 285 1.84 -21.91 6.60
CA LEU A 285 1.91 -20.92 5.53
C LEU A 285 3.24 -20.13 5.55
N ILE A 286 3.66 -19.62 6.71
CA ILE A 286 4.92 -18.87 6.83
C ILE A 286 6.11 -19.73 6.40
N LEU A 287 6.16 -20.99 6.83
CA LEU A 287 7.25 -21.91 6.49
C LEU A 287 7.19 -22.37 5.03
N SER A 288 6.03 -22.69 4.49
CA SER A 288 5.86 -23.10 3.09
C SER A 288 6.16 -21.97 2.09
N SER A 289 5.94 -20.71 2.48
CA SER A 289 6.22 -19.53 1.66
C SER A 289 7.70 -19.37 1.28
N LEU A 290 8.61 -20.06 1.97
CA LEU A 290 10.02 -20.16 1.61
C LEU A 290 10.27 -21.00 0.35
N PHE A 291 9.38 -21.94 0.06
CA PHE A 291 9.59 -23.01 -0.94
C PHE A 291 8.73 -22.82 -2.18
N TYR A 292 7.55 -22.27 -2.04
CA TYR A 292 6.56 -22.15 -3.11
C TYR A 292 6.32 -20.68 -3.50
N PRO A 293 5.97 -20.41 -4.78
CA PRO A 293 5.38 -19.15 -5.17
C PRO A 293 4.19 -18.82 -4.29
N PRO A 294 3.89 -17.54 -4.05
CA PRO A 294 2.74 -17.14 -3.25
C PRO A 294 1.42 -17.42 -3.96
N ASP A 295 0.37 -17.54 -3.20
CA ASP A 295 -0.99 -17.56 -3.70
C ASP A 295 -1.47 -16.16 -4.08
N VAL A 296 -2.61 -16.12 -4.76
CA VAL A 296 -3.30 -14.87 -5.10
C VAL A 296 -3.91 -14.28 -3.82
N PRO A 297 -3.76 -12.99 -3.52
CA PRO A 297 -4.13 -12.39 -2.24
C PRO A 297 -5.53 -12.70 -1.70
N ALA A 298 -6.56 -12.70 -2.56
CA ALA A 298 -7.94 -12.99 -2.15
C ALA A 298 -8.26 -14.48 -2.03
N TYR A 299 -7.48 -15.33 -2.69
CA TYR A 299 -7.78 -16.75 -2.86
C TYR A 299 -6.61 -17.61 -2.40
N PRO A 300 -6.36 -17.70 -1.08
CA PRO A 300 -5.31 -18.55 -0.54
C PRO A 300 -5.56 -20.01 -0.92
N ASN A 301 -4.50 -20.74 -1.24
CA ASN A 301 -4.58 -22.12 -1.70
C ASN A 301 -4.06 -23.10 -0.64
N LEU A 302 -2.75 -23.05 -0.36
CA LEU A 302 -2.14 -23.88 0.67
C LEU A 302 -2.38 -23.26 2.05
N PHE A 303 -2.92 -24.04 2.98
CA PHE A 303 -3.34 -23.60 4.32
C PHE A 303 -4.43 -22.52 4.28
N PRO A 304 -5.64 -22.83 3.73
CA PRO A 304 -6.68 -21.85 3.47
C PRO A 304 -7.18 -21.11 4.72
N ASP A 305 -7.19 -21.77 5.88
CA ASP A 305 -7.70 -21.20 7.14
C ASP A 305 -6.64 -20.40 7.92
N SER A 306 -5.50 -20.14 7.29
CA SER A 306 -4.37 -19.46 7.93
C SER A 306 -4.53 -17.93 8.09
N ASN A 307 -5.69 -17.35 7.82
CA ASN A 307 -5.89 -15.91 7.71
C ASN A 307 -4.92 -15.26 6.70
N ALA A 308 -4.71 -15.95 5.58
CA ALA A 308 -3.74 -15.56 4.56
C ALA A 308 -4.21 -14.44 3.64
N LYS A 309 -5.53 -14.21 3.56
CA LYS A 309 -6.09 -13.14 2.71
C LYS A 309 -5.41 -11.81 3.04
N TRP A 310 -4.97 -11.10 2.01
CA TRP A 310 -4.39 -9.77 2.07
C TRP A 310 -3.10 -9.63 2.91
N SER A 311 -2.52 -10.73 3.40
CA SER A 311 -1.47 -10.72 4.43
C SER A 311 -0.03 -10.57 3.91
N SER A 312 0.21 -10.62 2.59
CA SER A 312 1.53 -10.48 1.96
C SER A 312 2.57 -11.52 2.41
N VAL A 313 2.14 -12.72 2.82
CA VAL A 313 3.06 -13.79 3.26
C VAL A 313 3.73 -14.43 2.05
N SER A 314 4.93 -14.00 1.71
CA SER A 314 5.78 -14.66 0.72
C SER A 314 7.25 -14.38 0.94
N LEU A 315 8.05 -15.47 0.98
CA LEU A 315 9.52 -15.44 1.09
C LEU A 315 10.18 -16.14 -0.11
N TYR A 316 9.43 -16.47 -1.15
CA TYR A 316 9.93 -17.22 -2.31
C TYR A 316 10.89 -16.40 -3.16
N LEU A 317 12.02 -17.02 -3.54
CA LEU A 317 12.96 -16.49 -4.52
C LEU A 317 12.90 -17.32 -5.80
N PRO A 318 12.67 -16.70 -6.98
CA PRO A 318 12.55 -17.44 -8.23
C PRO A 318 13.82 -18.22 -8.56
N LEU A 319 13.68 -19.38 -9.18
CA LEU A 319 14.67 -20.37 -9.54
C LEU A 319 15.37 -21.01 -8.34
N PHE A 320 16.00 -20.22 -7.48
CA PHE A 320 16.85 -20.72 -6.41
C PHE A 320 16.09 -21.09 -5.13
N SER A 321 14.87 -20.58 -4.91
CA SER A 321 14.10 -20.82 -3.69
C SER A 321 15.01 -20.69 -2.45
N THR A 322 15.06 -21.65 -1.58
CA THR A 322 15.93 -21.66 -0.39
C THR A 322 17.34 -22.25 -0.63
N VAL A 323 17.65 -22.73 -1.83
CA VAL A 323 18.96 -23.39 -2.11
C VAL A 323 20.17 -22.52 -1.73
N GLY A 324 20.16 -21.25 -2.18
CA GLY A 324 21.25 -20.31 -1.89
C GLY A 324 21.28 -19.92 -0.42
N LEU A 325 20.11 -19.72 0.19
CA LEU A 325 19.99 -19.42 1.61
C LEU A 325 20.56 -20.52 2.49
N VAL A 326 20.16 -21.78 2.28
CA VAL A 326 20.67 -22.93 3.04
C VAL A 326 22.19 -23.12 2.82
N ALA A 327 22.67 -22.93 1.58
CA ALA A 327 24.10 -22.97 1.30
C ALA A 327 24.85 -21.89 2.08
N PHE A 328 24.35 -20.65 2.07
CA PHE A 328 24.92 -19.53 2.83
C PHE A 328 24.99 -19.83 4.34
N LEU A 329 23.89 -20.36 4.90
CA LEU A 329 23.83 -20.72 6.32
C LEU A 329 24.87 -21.77 6.70
N LYS A 330 25.18 -22.72 5.79
CA LYS A 330 26.15 -23.81 6.00
C LYS A 330 27.59 -23.42 5.78
N MET A 331 27.87 -22.42 4.95
CA MET A 331 29.25 -21.98 4.65
C MET A 331 30.00 -21.39 5.86
N GLY A 332 29.30 -20.94 6.91
CA GLY A 332 29.90 -20.43 8.13
C GLY A 332 30.82 -19.22 7.95
N ILE A 333 30.55 -18.37 6.94
CA ILE A 333 31.39 -17.22 6.60
C ILE A 333 31.26 -16.15 7.70
N LYS A 334 32.29 -16.04 8.55
CA LYS A 334 32.28 -15.18 9.74
C LYS A 334 31.99 -13.71 9.43
N ARG A 335 32.47 -13.17 8.31
CA ARG A 335 32.25 -11.76 7.92
C ARG A 335 30.80 -11.43 7.65
N PHE A 336 29.96 -12.43 7.33
CA PHE A 336 28.53 -12.29 7.06
C PHE A 336 27.65 -12.91 8.13
N ALA A 337 28.18 -13.17 9.31
CA ALA A 337 27.42 -13.72 10.45
C ALA A 337 26.23 -12.82 10.85
N TRP A 338 26.33 -11.53 10.59
CA TRP A 338 25.26 -10.56 10.83
C TRP A 338 24.02 -10.82 9.96
N ILE A 339 24.17 -11.15 8.66
CA ILE A 339 23.03 -11.52 7.80
C ILE A 339 22.33 -12.76 8.36
N LYS A 340 23.13 -13.77 8.77
CA LYS A 340 22.60 -14.99 9.38
C LYS A 340 21.75 -14.69 10.62
N LYS A 341 22.24 -13.81 11.51
CA LYS A 341 21.54 -13.42 12.73
C LYS A 341 20.25 -12.66 12.39
N LEU A 342 20.30 -11.70 11.46
CA LEU A 342 19.10 -10.95 11.05
C LEU A 342 18.04 -11.85 10.45
N LEU A 343 18.42 -12.80 9.59
CA LEU A 343 17.46 -13.76 9.00
C LEU A 343 16.83 -14.66 10.06
N LEU A 344 17.60 -15.12 11.06
CA LEU A 344 17.06 -15.92 12.16
C LEU A 344 16.14 -15.08 13.07
N ILE A 345 16.51 -13.84 13.36
CA ILE A 345 15.66 -12.91 14.12
C ILE A 345 14.37 -12.63 13.33
N SER A 346 14.46 -12.38 12.02
CA SER A 346 13.28 -12.16 11.18
C SER A 346 12.34 -13.37 11.16
N LEU A 347 12.87 -14.58 11.08
CA LEU A 347 12.06 -15.80 11.17
C LEU A 347 11.39 -15.92 12.54
N PHE A 348 12.13 -15.65 13.63
CA PHE A 348 11.58 -15.67 14.98
C PHE A 348 10.45 -14.64 15.15
N ILE A 349 10.65 -13.42 14.66
CA ILE A 349 9.64 -12.37 14.65
C ILE A 349 8.39 -12.81 13.87
N ALA A 350 8.56 -13.40 12.69
CA ALA A 350 7.45 -13.86 11.86
C ALA A 350 6.59 -14.96 12.52
N LEU A 351 7.17 -15.74 13.45
CA LEU A 351 6.48 -16.83 14.15
C LEU A 351 5.76 -16.40 15.43
N ILE A 352 5.93 -15.15 15.87
CA ILE A 352 5.28 -14.63 17.08
C ILE A 352 4.40 -13.45 16.70
N PRO A 353 3.05 -13.54 16.84
CA PRO A 353 2.11 -12.53 16.36
C PRO A 353 2.41 -11.11 16.82
N ILE A 354 2.64 -10.86 18.10
CA ILE A 354 2.91 -9.51 18.62
C ILE A 354 4.21 -8.90 18.02
N LEU A 355 5.23 -9.73 17.78
CA LEU A 355 6.47 -9.27 17.14
C LEU A 355 6.27 -9.01 15.64
N ASN A 356 5.48 -9.86 14.97
CA ASN A 356 5.11 -9.66 13.58
C ASN A 356 4.29 -8.37 13.41
N SER A 357 3.25 -8.18 14.24
CA SER A 357 2.37 -7.02 14.17
C SER A 357 3.04 -5.70 14.59
N ALA A 358 4.17 -5.76 15.29
CA ALA A 358 4.97 -4.57 15.59
C ALA A 358 5.33 -3.76 14.33
N PHE A 359 5.50 -4.42 13.18
CA PHE A 359 5.75 -3.76 11.88
C PHE A 359 4.50 -3.11 11.26
N SER A 360 3.33 -3.29 11.87
CA SER A 360 2.03 -2.79 11.43
C SER A 360 1.29 -2.10 12.59
N PHE A 361 1.99 -1.32 13.40
CA PHE A 361 1.44 -0.60 14.57
C PHE A 361 0.75 -1.52 15.60
N PHE A 362 1.21 -2.75 15.73
CA PHE A 362 0.63 -3.78 16.62
C PHE A 362 -0.81 -4.19 16.29
N ASN A 363 -1.26 -3.90 15.08
CA ASN A 363 -2.60 -4.23 14.61
C ASN A 363 -2.86 -5.74 14.61
N SER A 364 -4.11 -6.14 14.90
CA SER A 364 -4.55 -7.53 15.02
C SER A 364 -4.60 -8.33 13.70
N SER A 365 -4.40 -7.69 12.55
CA SER A 365 -4.59 -8.30 11.22
C SER A 365 -3.53 -9.33 10.80
N TYR A 366 -2.50 -9.59 11.60
CA TYR A 366 -1.41 -10.55 11.30
C TYR A 366 -0.69 -10.33 9.96
N TYR A 367 -0.64 -9.11 9.45
CA TYR A 367 0.00 -8.80 8.18
C TYR A 367 1.52 -9.08 8.22
N ALA A 368 2.03 -9.68 7.13
CA ALA A 368 3.48 -9.87 6.92
C ALA A 368 4.02 -8.88 5.88
N ARG A 369 3.48 -7.68 5.84
CA ARG A 369 3.81 -6.63 4.86
C ARG A 369 5.28 -6.18 4.91
N TRP A 370 6.01 -6.50 5.97
CA TRP A 370 7.45 -6.23 6.12
C TRP A 370 8.39 -7.27 5.49
N PHE A 371 7.86 -8.37 4.91
CA PHE A 371 8.69 -9.48 4.42
C PHE A 371 9.64 -9.12 3.26
N PHE A 372 9.42 -8.02 2.53
CA PHE A 372 10.40 -7.54 1.54
C PHE A 372 11.78 -7.25 2.14
N MET A 373 11.87 -6.91 3.41
CA MET A 373 13.14 -6.63 4.11
C MET A 373 13.98 -7.90 4.29
N PRO A 374 13.47 -9.00 4.90
CA PRO A 374 14.22 -10.26 4.92
C PRO A 374 14.40 -10.88 3.53
N VAL A 375 13.50 -10.69 2.58
CA VAL A 375 13.66 -11.15 1.19
C VAL A 375 14.88 -10.50 0.54
N LEU A 376 15.14 -9.21 0.76
CA LEU A 376 16.37 -8.55 0.30
C LEU A 376 17.62 -9.21 0.89
N LEU A 377 17.61 -9.53 2.17
CA LEU A 377 18.73 -10.24 2.82
C LEU A 377 18.89 -11.68 2.30
N MET A 378 17.78 -12.39 2.01
CA MET A 378 17.81 -13.72 1.41
C MET A 378 18.40 -13.69 0.00
N ALA A 379 18.03 -12.70 -0.82
CA ALA A 379 18.60 -12.49 -2.15
C ALA A 379 20.11 -12.18 -2.07
N ALA A 380 20.52 -11.32 -1.13
CA ALA A 380 21.94 -11.04 -0.86
C ALA A 380 22.70 -12.29 -0.38
N ALA A 381 22.15 -13.06 0.55
CA ALA A 381 22.74 -14.32 1.03
C ALA A 381 22.91 -15.34 -0.10
N THR A 382 21.89 -15.45 -0.98
CA THR A 382 21.96 -16.32 -2.16
C THR A 382 23.05 -15.86 -3.13
N ALA A 383 23.14 -14.57 -3.44
CA ALA A 383 24.19 -14.02 -4.29
C ALA A 383 25.60 -14.26 -3.72
N ILE A 384 25.77 -14.11 -2.41
CA ILE A 384 27.02 -14.41 -1.70
C ILE A 384 27.36 -15.90 -1.82
N ALA A 385 26.40 -16.78 -1.55
CA ALA A 385 26.59 -18.23 -1.63
C ALA A 385 27.01 -18.67 -3.03
N LEU A 386 26.37 -18.15 -4.06
CA LEU A 386 26.72 -18.41 -5.46
C LEU A 386 28.11 -17.85 -5.82
N SER A 387 28.44 -16.67 -5.32
CA SER A 387 29.75 -16.04 -5.55
C SER A 387 30.92 -16.83 -4.92
N GLU A 388 30.74 -17.34 -3.71
CA GLU A 388 31.74 -18.17 -3.02
C GLU A 388 31.88 -19.57 -3.64
N ALA A 389 30.79 -20.05 -4.27
CA ALA A 389 30.77 -21.29 -5.07
C ALA A 389 31.21 -22.58 -4.34
N ASP A 390 30.80 -22.71 -3.05
CA ASP A 390 30.99 -23.95 -2.31
C ASP A 390 29.99 -25.01 -2.78
N THR A 391 30.49 -25.91 -3.65
CA THR A 391 29.67 -26.97 -4.25
C THR A 391 29.05 -27.92 -3.22
N LYS A 392 29.73 -28.17 -2.07
CA LYS A 392 29.17 -29.02 -1.01
C LYS A 392 28.01 -28.34 -0.31
N ALA A 393 28.16 -27.05 0.01
CA ALA A 393 27.10 -26.25 0.60
C ALA A 393 25.90 -26.09 -0.36
N LEU A 394 26.17 -25.81 -1.65
CA LEU A 394 25.10 -25.70 -2.67
C LEU A 394 24.36 -27.02 -2.88
N ARG A 395 25.02 -28.15 -2.97
CA ARG A 395 24.41 -29.50 -3.03
C ARG A 395 23.57 -29.80 -1.78
N SER A 396 24.05 -29.35 -0.61
CA SER A 396 23.28 -29.45 0.61
C SER A 396 22.06 -28.56 0.56
N GLY A 397 22.17 -27.33 0.03
CA GLY A 397 21.04 -26.43 -0.24
C GLY A 397 19.96 -27.13 -1.07
N VAL A 398 20.33 -27.72 -2.21
CA VAL A 398 19.40 -28.47 -3.06
C VAL A 398 18.69 -29.56 -2.28
N ARG A 399 19.43 -30.41 -1.54
CA ARG A 399 18.84 -31.52 -0.79
C ARG A 399 17.82 -31.06 0.26
N TRP A 400 18.15 -29.99 1.01
CA TRP A 400 17.25 -29.46 2.01
C TRP A 400 16.03 -28.78 1.40
N THR A 401 16.20 -28.06 0.28
CA THR A 401 15.08 -27.46 -0.44
C THR A 401 14.17 -28.51 -1.04
N VAL A 402 14.72 -29.58 -1.65
CA VAL A 402 13.91 -30.73 -2.12
C VAL A 402 13.15 -31.36 -0.96
N GLY A 403 13.83 -31.57 0.19
CA GLY A 403 13.16 -32.10 1.38
C GLY A 403 12.00 -31.24 1.87
N GLY A 404 12.16 -29.91 1.90
CA GLY A 404 11.09 -28.98 2.27
C GLY A 404 9.93 -28.96 1.26
N VAL A 405 10.25 -28.95 -0.03
CA VAL A 405 9.23 -29.02 -1.10
C VAL A 405 8.44 -30.31 -1.00
N LEU A 406 9.09 -31.45 -0.84
CA LEU A 406 8.40 -32.73 -0.71
C LEU A 406 7.61 -32.83 0.60
N LEU A 407 8.12 -32.29 1.70
CA LEU A 407 7.42 -32.25 2.99
C LEU A 407 6.08 -31.53 2.84
N PHE A 408 6.10 -30.30 2.32
CA PHE A 408 4.85 -29.56 2.13
C PHE A 408 3.96 -30.14 1.01
N GLY A 409 4.55 -30.81 0.02
CA GLY A 409 3.78 -31.58 -0.96
C GLY A 409 3.03 -32.75 -0.33
N VAL A 410 3.63 -33.43 0.65
CA VAL A 410 2.97 -34.49 1.43
C VAL A 410 1.92 -33.92 2.37
N VAL A 411 2.25 -32.83 3.09
CA VAL A 411 1.30 -32.16 4.00
C VAL A 411 0.07 -31.68 3.24
N ALA A 412 0.24 -31.14 2.05
CA ALA A 412 -0.83 -30.66 1.20
C ALA A 412 -1.87 -31.73 0.85
N VAL A 413 -1.43 -32.98 0.65
CA VAL A 413 -2.31 -34.13 0.33
C VAL A 413 -2.55 -35.03 1.54
N PHE A 414 -2.25 -34.59 2.75
CA PHE A 414 -2.42 -35.41 3.95
C PHE A 414 -3.88 -35.75 4.18
N PRO A 415 -4.20 -37.01 4.53
CA PRO A 415 -5.55 -37.42 4.80
C PRO A 415 -6.09 -36.87 6.12
N SER A 416 -7.33 -36.46 6.13
CA SER A 416 -8.14 -36.17 7.31
C SER A 416 -9.37 -37.05 7.34
N TYR A 417 -10.00 -37.18 8.51
CA TYR A 417 -11.21 -38.00 8.71
C TYR A 417 -12.37 -37.04 8.98
N GLU A 418 -13.30 -36.97 8.03
CA GLU A 418 -14.51 -36.15 8.10
C GLU A 418 -15.73 -36.96 7.68
N ASP A 419 -16.86 -36.76 8.32
CA ASP A 419 -18.14 -37.39 8.02
C ASP A 419 -18.04 -38.89 7.79
N GLU A 420 -17.22 -39.58 8.61
CA GLU A 420 -16.96 -41.02 8.55
C GLU A 420 -16.16 -41.48 7.31
N GLU A 421 -15.62 -40.56 6.50
CA GLU A 421 -14.79 -40.86 5.33
C GLU A 421 -13.36 -40.29 5.46
N ILE A 422 -12.42 -40.95 4.76
CA ILE A 422 -11.05 -40.42 4.62
C ILE A 422 -11.02 -39.47 3.42
N VAL A 423 -10.81 -38.19 3.70
CA VAL A 423 -10.68 -37.12 2.68
C VAL A 423 -9.23 -36.72 2.55
N PHE A 424 -8.78 -36.50 1.33
CA PHE A 424 -7.42 -36.05 1.03
C PHE A 424 -7.41 -34.61 0.56
N GLY A 425 -6.35 -33.84 0.92
CA GLY A 425 -6.08 -32.53 0.33
C GLY A 425 -6.88 -31.39 0.92
N GLN A 426 -7.41 -31.50 2.13
CA GLN A 426 -8.15 -30.42 2.80
C GLN A 426 -7.33 -29.17 3.10
N LEU A 427 -6.01 -29.28 3.13
CA LEU A 427 -5.11 -28.13 3.28
C LEU A 427 -4.84 -27.42 1.97
N ILE A 428 -5.58 -27.74 0.90
CA ILE A 428 -5.48 -27.09 -0.43
C ILE A 428 -6.87 -26.75 -0.92
N SER A 429 -7.12 -25.46 -1.22
CA SER A 429 -8.39 -25.02 -1.84
C SER A 429 -8.44 -25.28 -3.34
N TYR A 430 -7.28 -25.21 -4.03
CA TYR A 430 -7.19 -25.30 -5.50
C TYR A 430 -6.07 -26.29 -5.90
N PRO A 431 -6.36 -27.60 -5.98
CA PRO A 431 -5.35 -28.64 -6.24
C PRO A 431 -4.57 -28.45 -7.55
N GLU A 432 -5.24 -28.01 -8.62
CA GLU A 432 -4.59 -27.77 -9.93
C GLU A 432 -3.54 -26.65 -9.86
N ARG A 433 -3.85 -25.56 -9.13
CA ARG A 433 -2.96 -24.45 -8.89
C ARG A 433 -1.74 -24.89 -8.09
N PHE A 434 -1.95 -25.68 -7.04
CA PHE A 434 -0.87 -26.26 -6.25
C PHE A 434 0.02 -27.16 -7.09
N ALA A 435 -0.56 -28.02 -7.93
CA ALA A 435 0.19 -28.90 -8.84
C ALA A 435 1.06 -28.09 -9.82
N ALA A 436 0.56 -26.97 -10.34
CA ALA A 436 1.32 -26.07 -11.21
C ALA A 436 2.53 -25.46 -10.46
N TYR A 437 2.33 -24.94 -9.23
CA TYR A 437 3.43 -24.39 -8.43
C TYR A 437 4.45 -25.47 -8.05
N PHE A 438 3.99 -26.65 -7.67
CA PHE A 438 4.85 -27.80 -7.37
C PHE A 438 5.72 -28.17 -8.58
N ALA A 439 5.13 -28.22 -9.78
CA ALA A 439 5.84 -28.51 -11.03
C ALA A 439 6.89 -27.43 -11.36
N ILE A 440 6.55 -26.14 -11.20
CA ILE A 440 7.47 -25.02 -11.42
C ILE A 440 8.67 -25.15 -10.46
N VAL A 441 8.44 -25.41 -9.18
CA VAL A 441 9.50 -25.53 -8.18
C VAL A 441 10.37 -26.76 -8.43
N LEU A 442 9.82 -27.89 -8.80
CA LEU A 442 10.57 -29.09 -9.17
C LEU A 442 11.43 -28.83 -10.42
N ALA A 443 10.88 -28.20 -11.45
CA ALA A 443 11.65 -27.80 -12.64
C ALA A 443 12.82 -26.90 -12.27
N ALA A 444 12.57 -25.89 -11.41
CA ALA A 444 13.62 -25.00 -10.89
C ALA A 444 14.73 -25.77 -10.18
N LEU A 445 14.40 -26.73 -9.29
CA LEU A 445 15.37 -27.54 -8.55
C LEU A 445 16.18 -28.47 -9.47
N ILE A 446 15.57 -29.04 -10.50
CA ILE A 446 16.27 -29.80 -11.53
C ILE A 446 17.29 -28.91 -12.25
N ILE A 447 16.85 -27.73 -12.72
CA ILE A 447 17.72 -26.76 -13.40
C ILE A 447 18.88 -26.33 -12.48
N VAL A 448 18.60 -25.95 -11.24
CA VAL A 448 19.64 -25.58 -10.25
C VAL A 448 20.62 -26.72 -10.02
N SER A 449 20.13 -27.98 -9.98
CA SER A 449 20.99 -29.18 -9.83
C SER A 449 21.96 -29.35 -10.98
N PHE A 450 21.60 -28.96 -12.20
CA PHE A 450 22.53 -28.91 -13.34
C PHE A 450 23.45 -27.69 -13.26
N LEU A 451 22.93 -26.52 -12.98
CA LEU A 451 23.70 -25.27 -12.91
C LEU A 451 24.86 -25.34 -11.93
N ILE A 452 24.69 -25.91 -10.74
CA ILE A 452 25.75 -26.02 -9.73
C ILE A 452 26.87 -27.00 -10.11
N ARG A 453 26.69 -27.79 -11.17
CA ARG A 453 27.74 -28.68 -11.73
C ARG A 453 28.62 -27.97 -12.75
N LEU A 454 28.19 -26.83 -13.28
CA LEU A 454 28.93 -26.05 -14.27
C LEU A 454 30.19 -25.45 -13.64
N PRO A 455 31.26 -25.30 -14.42
CA PRO A 455 32.43 -24.50 -14.01
C PRO A 455 32.00 -23.06 -13.71
N LYS A 456 32.58 -22.44 -12.70
CA LYS A 456 32.26 -21.06 -12.26
C LYS A 456 32.23 -20.07 -13.44
N ARG A 457 33.14 -20.24 -14.40
CA ARG A 457 33.25 -19.40 -15.60
C ARG A 457 32.01 -19.51 -16.53
N GLN A 458 31.37 -20.69 -16.57
CA GLN A 458 30.23 -20.96 -17.44
C GLN A 458 28.89 -20.82 -16.74
N PHE A 459 28.87 -20.57 -15.43
CA PHE A 459 27.65 -20.57 -14.59
C PHE A 459 26.74 -19.38 -14.86
N VAL A 460 27.29 -18.16 -14.96
CA VAL A 460 26.48 -16.92 -14.88
C VAL A 460 25.46 -16.80 -16.01
N ARG A 461 25.85 -17.03 -17.26
CA ARG A 461 24.94 -16.86 -18.40
C ARG A 461 23.77 -17.85 -18.40
N PRO A 462 23.98 -19.17 -18.23
CA PRO A 462 22.87 -20.09 -18.07
C PRO A 462 22.00 -19.77 -16.83
N ALA A 463 22.61 -19.38 -15.71
CA ALA A 463 21.88 -19.00 -14.52
C ALA A 463 21.00 -17.76 -14.75
N CYS A 464 21.50 -16.76 -15.47
CA CYS A 464 20.71 -15.58 -15.82
C CYS A 464 19.55 -15.93 -16.76
N LEU A 465 19.80 -16.72 -17.81
CA LEU A 465 18.76 -17.15 -18.75
C LEU A 465 17.66 -17.96 -18.04
N THR A 466 18.05 -18.96 -17.26
CA THR A 466 17.08 -19.82 -16.55
C THR A 466 16.35 -19.07 -15.45
N LEU A 467 17.02 -18.13 -14.74
CA LEU A 467 16.35 -17.23 -13.79
C LEU A 467 15.30 -16.35 -14.49
N SER A 468 15.64 -15.76 -15.63
CA SER A 468 14.71 -14.95 -16.42
C SER A 468 13.50 -15.78 -16.90
N LEU A 469 13.71 -16.99 -17.38
CA LEU A 469 12.62 -17.90 -17.79
C LEU A 469 11.74 -18.29 -16.59
N MET A 470 12.33 -18.59 -15.44
CA MET A 470 11.55 -18.93 -14.24
C MET A 470 10.80 -17.73 -13.67
N ILE A 471 11.38 -16.54 -13.73
CA ILE A 471 10.66 -15.28 -13.40
C ILE A 471 9.43 -15.13 -14.28
N CYS A 472 9.59 -15.21 -15.60
CA CYS A 472 8.46 -15.09 -16.53
C CYS A 472 7.42 -16.18 -16.28
N ALA A 473 7.82 -17.44 -16.15
CA ALA A 473 6.90 -18.55 -15.91
C ALA A 473 6.10 -18.39 -14.61
N THR A 474 6.77 -18.09 -13.50
CA THR A 474 6.11 -17.90 -12.20
C THR A 474 5.19 -16.70 -12.22
N SER A 475 5.66 -15.55 -12.75
CA SER A 475 4.89 -14.31 -12.76
C SER A 475 3.66 -14.41 -13.68
N ILE A 476 3.81 -14.97 -14.89
CA ILE A 476 2.69 -15.12 -15.82
C ILE A 476 1.64 -16.08 -15.25
N VAL A 477 2.04 -17.21 -14.67
CA VAL A 477 1.09 -18.14 -14.03
C VAL A 477 0.31 -17.45 -12.93
N MET A 478 0.98 -16.73 -12.04
CA MET A 478 0.30 -16.01 -10.94
C MET A 478 -0.62 -14.91 -11.45
N LEU A 479 -0.15 -14.09 -12.39
CA LEU A 479 -0.96 -13.02 -12.95
C LEU A 479 -2.17 -13.58 -13.72
N SER A 480 -2.01 -14.70 -14.42
CA SER A 480 -3.11 -15.35 -15.13
C SER A 480 -4.23 -15.83 -14.19
N ILE A 481 -3.88 -16.24 -12.95
CA ILE A 481 -4.88 -16.65 -11.95
C ILE A 481 -5.72 -15.45 -11.48
N GLY A 482 -5.09 -14.29 -11.32
CA GLY A 482 -5.74 -13.08 -10.81
C GLY A 482 -6.12 -12.06 -11.91
N ALA A 483 -5.69 -12.29 -13.18
CA ALA A 483 -5.99 -11.38 -14.27
C ALA A 483 -7.48 -11.27 -14.50
N GLY A 484 -7.90 -10.08 -14.95
CA GLY A 484 -9.26 -9.83 -15.39
C GLY A 484 -9.64 -10.68 -16.60
N ASN A 485 -10.92 -10.73 -16.84
CA ASN A 485 -11.53 -11.36 -18.02
C ASN A 485 -12.30 -10.29 -18.79
N ALA A 486 -13.02 -10.67 -19.84
CA ALA A 486 -13.81 -9.75 -20.64
C ALA A 486 -14.80 -8.91 -19.80
N THR A 487 -15.39 -9.53 -18.76
CA THR A 487 -16.30 -8.85 -17.82
C THR A 487 -15.55 -7.78 -17.02
N ALA A 488 -14.36 -8.08 -16.48
CA ALA A 488 -13.57 -7.12 -15.71
C ALA A 488 -13.12 -5.94 -16.59
N VAL A 489 -12.73 -6.19 -17.84
CA VAL A 489 -12.37 -5.14 -18.83
C VAL A 489 -13.59 -4.27 -19.13
N HIS A 490 -14.73 -4.87 -19.40
CA HIS A 490 -15.98 -4.15 -19.64
C HIS A 490 -16.34 -3.24 -18.45
N ARG A 491 -16.32 -3.76 -17.23
CA ARG A 491 -16.63 -2.97 -16.04
C ARG A 491 -15.69 -1.78 -15.86
N VAL A 492 -14.37 -1.99 -15.95
CA VAL A 492 -13.40 -0.92 -15.68
C VAL A 492 -13.34 0.06 -16.84
N VAL A 493 -13.34 -0.42 -18.10
CA VAL A 493 -13.16 0.44 -19.28
C VAL A 493 -14.49 1.02 -19.73
N ASP A 494 -15.47 0.16 -20.03
CA ASP A 494 -16.70 0.62 -20.70
C ASP A 494 -17.61 1.33 -19.67
N MET A 495 -17.86 0.73 -18.51
CA MET A 495 -18.72 1.33 -17.49
C MET A 495 -18.00 2.41 -16.66
N GLY A 496 -16.76 2.18 -16.25
CA GLY A 496 -16.01 3.12 -15.40
C GLY A 496 -15.42 4.28 -16.19
N LEU A 497 -14.44 4.00 -17.05
CA LEU A 497 -13.66 5.05 -17.73
C LEU A 497 -14.41 5.75 -18.88
N GLN A 498 -15.31 5.05 -19.55
CA GLN A 498 -16.06 5.54 -20.70
C GLN A 498 -17.55 5.71 -20.41
N GLY A 499 -17.99 5.37 -19.19
CA GLY A 499 -19.38 5.49 -18.78
C GLY A 499 -19.83 6.94 -18.74
N GLU A 500 -20.88 7.25 -19.48
CA GLU A 500 -21.54 8.55 -19.53
C GLU A 500 -23.00 8.39 -19.11
N PHE A 501 -23.53 9.36 -18.40
CA PHE A 501 -24.91 9.40 -17.95
C PHE A 501 -25.58 10.67 -18.43
N GLU A 502 -26.72 10.56 -19.12
CA GLU A 502 -27.52 11.72 -19.51
C GLU A 502 -28.38 12.20 -18.33
N THR A 503 -28.95 11.27 -17.56
CA THR A 503 -29.84 11.58 -16.43
C THR A 503 -29.09 12.19 -15.24
N ILE A 504 -27.90 11.68 -14.91
CA ILE A 504 -27.12 12.11 -13.74
C ILE A 504 -26.22 13.31 -14.08
N ALA A 505 -25.75 13.41 -15.33
CA ALA A 505 -24.87 14.49 -15.78
C ALA A 505 -25.62 15.75 -16.24
N ALA A 506 -26.96 15.77 -16.14
CA ALA A 506 -27.69 16.99 -16.43
C ALA A 506 -27.08 18.14 -15.60
N GLU A 507 -26.55 19.15 -16.30
CA GLU A 507 -25.96 20.36 -15.73
C GLU A 507 -26.95 21.04 -14.75
N THR A 508 -26.95 20.56 -13.52
CA THR A 508 -27.62 21.25 -12.43
C THR A 508 -26.54 21.96 -11.64
N ASP A 509 -26.74 23.22 -11.33
CA ASP A 509 -25.88 23.98 -10.38
C ASP A 509 -25.94 23.35 -8.97
N ASP A 510 -26.81 22.37 -8.75
CA ASP A 510 -27.03 21.72 -7.47
C ASP A 510 -26.06 20.57 -7.25
N VAL A 511 -25.48 20.55 -6.07
CA VAL A 511 -24.58 19.46 -5.61
C VAL A 511 -25.40 18.39 -4.90
N TYR A 512 -25.43 17.20 -5.46
CA TYR A 512 -26.04 16.02 -4.86
C TYR A 512 -25.09 14.85 -4.82
N ARG A 513 -25.43 13.79 -4.10
CA ARG A 513 -24.70 12.53 -4.07
C ARG A 513 -25.46 11.44 -4.79
N ILE A 514 -24.71 10.45 -5.22
CA ILE A 514 -25.27 9.17 -5.66
C ILE A 514 -24.87 8.07 -4.67
N ASP A 515 -25.63 6.99 -4.71
CA ASP A 515 -25.29 5.75 -4.04
C ASP A 515 -25.17 4.62 -5.05
N THR A 516 -24.44 3.54 -4.69
CA THR A 516 -24.32 2.36 -5.51
C THR A 516 -24.80 1.14 -4.74
N TYR A 517 -25.72 0.38 -5.33
CA TYR A 517 -26.26 -0.83 -4.74
C TYR A 517 -25.83 -2.08 -5.53
N ASN A 518 -25.75 -3.20 -4.86
CA ASN A 518 -25.37 -4.46 -5.43
C ASN A 518 -26.33 -5.54 -4.93
N SER A 519 -27.45 -5.68 -5.62
CA SER A 519 -28.53 -6.60 -5.27
C SER A 519 -28.10 -8.06 -5.18
N ASP A 520 -27.14 -8.50 -6.02
CA ASP A 520 -26.64 -9.88 -6.04
C ASP A 520 -25.43 -10.16 -5.12
N GLY A 521 -24.90 -9.12 -4.47
CA GLY A 521 -23.73 -9.23 -3.57
C GLY A 521 -22.40 -9.63 -4.25
N THR A 522 -22.37 -9.77 -5.57
CA THR A 522 -21.20 -10.32 -6.28
C THR A 522 -20.44 -9.27 -7.10
N ARG A 523 -21.13 -8.20 -7.54
CA ARG A 523 -20.57 -7.16 -8.41
C ARG A 523 -20.48 -5.83 -7.67
N VAL A 524 -19.30 -5.47 -7.22
CA VAL A 524 -19.07 -4.27 -6.41
C VAL A 524 -18.71 -3.10 -7.32
N LEU A 525 -19.39 -1.97 -7.14
CA LEU A 525 -19.15 -0.69 -7.81
C LEU A 525 -18.30 0.27 -6.95
N ASP A 526 -17.63 -0.24 -5.94
CA ASP A 526 -16.80 0.57 -5.04
C ASP A 526 -15.90 1.54 -5.82
N ASN A 527 -15.93 2.81 -5.43
CA ASN A 527 -15.12 3.89 -6.00
C ASN A 527 -15.36 4.18 -7.51
N PHE A 528 -16.36 3.57 -8.16
CA PHE A 528 -16.71 3.91 -9.55
C PHE A 528 -17.20 5.36 -9.70
N PRO A 529 -17.92 5.96 -8.73
CA PRO A 529 -18.25 7.38 -8.75
C PRO A 529 -17.03 8.30 -8.91
N MET A 530 -15.83 7.85 -8.54
CA MET A 530 -14.57 8.61 -8.74
C MET A 530 -14.20 8.74 -10.22
N PHE A 531 -14.50 7.72 -11.07
CA PHE A 531 -14.32 7.82 -12.52
C PHE A 531 -15.22 8.86 -13.12
N TRP A 532 -16.46 8.93 -12.64
CA TRP A 532 -17.50 9.83 -13.14
C TRP A 532 -17.45 11.23 -12.50
N GLN A 533 -16.59 11.42 -11.48
CA GLN A 533 -16.48 12.65 -10.69
C GLN A 533 -17.82 13.11 -10.08
N ILE A 534 -18.57 12.15 -9.55
CA ILE A 534 -19.86 12.38 -8.89
C ILE A 534 -19.68 12.14 -7.39
N PRO A 535 -20.16 13.05 -6.50
CA PRO A 535 -20.17 12.83 -5.06
C PRO A 535 -20.96 11.58 -4.68
N THR A 536 -20.55 10.90 -3.60
CA THR A 536 -21.13 9.62 -3.18
C THR A 536 -21.20 9.51 -1.66
N ILE A 537 -21.98 8.56 -1.15
CA ILE A 537 -21.97 8.18 0.27
C ILE A 537 -21.18 6.91 0.53
N GLN A 538 -20.64 6.29 -0.50
CA GLN A 538 -19.86 5.06 -0.38
C GLN A 538 -18.41 5.26 -0.80
N ALA A 539 -17.50 4.56 -0.13
CA ALA A 539 -16.13 4.45 -0.61
C ALA A 539 -15.45 3.21 -0.05
N PHE A 540 -14.65 2.57 -0.89
CA PHE A 540 -13.66 1.59 -0.44
C PHE A 540 -12.32 2.30 -0.24
N GLN A 541 -12.19 3.01 0.89
CA GLN A 541 -11.05 3.84 1.28
C GLN A 541 -10.79 3.70 2.79
N SER A 542 -9.61 3.20 3.14
CA SER A 542 -9.27 2.90 4.56
C SER A 542 -8.96 4.14 5.40
N VAL A 543 -8.66 5.27 4.76
CA VAL A 543 -8.24 6.52 5.42
C VAL A 543 -9.15 7.65 4.97
N VAL A 544 -10.10 8.01 5.81
CA VAL A 544 -11.04 9.12 5.62
C VAL A 544 -11.10 9.96 6.89
N SER A 545 -11.75 11.12 6.87
CA SER A 545 -11.93 12.00 8.04
C SER A 545 -12.58 11.24 9.21
N GLY A 546 -12.11 11.50 10.43
CA GLY A 546 -12.58 10.80 11.64
C GLY A 546 -14.07 10.93 11.88
N SER A 547 -14.65 12.08 11.53
CA SER A 547 -16.08 12.39 11.61
C SER A 547 -16.96 11.42 10.79
N ILE A 548 -16.46 10.87 9.68
CA ILE A 548 -17.17 9.84 8.91
C ILE A 548 -17.33 8.55 9.73
N PHE A 549 -16.27 8.14 10.44
CA PHE A 549 -16.36 6.98 11.32
C PHE A 549 -17.36 7.20 12.46
N THR A 550 -17.29 8.37 13.12
CA THR A 550 -18.20 8.68 14.24
C THR A 550 -19.65 8.80 13.78
N PHE A 551 -19.91 9.37 12.62
CA PHE A 551 -21.23 9.48 12.04
C PHE A 551 -21.84 8.11 11.69
N TYR A 552 -21.09 7.24 11.01
CA TYR A 552 -21.60 5.91 10.68
C TYR A 552 -21.78 5.02 11.92
N ASP A 553 -20.85 5.09 12.89
CA ASP A 553 -20.96 4.37 14.17
C ASP A 553 -22.20 4.84 14.97
N PHE A 554 -22.47 6.14 14.98
CA PHE A 554 -23.66 6.74 15.59
C PHE A 554 -24.96 6.20 14.98
N LEU A 555 -24.97 5.90 13.69
CA LEU A 555 -26.11 5.27 13.00
C LEU A 555 -26.16 3.75 13.17
N GLY A 556 -25.18 3.15 13.82
CA GLY A 556 -25.03 1.69 13.93
C GLY A 556 -24.55 1.01 12.64
N ILE A 557 -23.89 1.77 11.75
CA ILE A 557 -23.34 1.26 10.49
C ILE A 557 -21.85 0.96 10.69
N ASP A 558 -21.47 -0.31 10.54
CA ASP A 558 -20.06 -0.73 10.63
C ASP A 558 -19.24 -0.17 9.46
N ARG A 559 -18.19 0.58 9.79
CA ARG A 559 -17.24 1.12 8.84
C ARG A 559 -15.80 0.77 9.23
N ASP A 560 -15.22 -0.19 8.52
CA ASP A 560 -13.79 -0.55 8.66
C ASP A 560 -12.95 0.00 7.49
N VAL A 561 -12.87 -0.72 6.37
CA VAL A 561 -12.11 -0.32 5.17
C VAL A 561 -12.97 0.36 4.12
N ALA A 562 -14.28 0.25 4.26
CA ALA A 562 -15.25 0.76 3.30
C ALA A 562 -16.51 1.23 4.00
N SER A 563 -17.18 2.20 3.41
CA SER A 563 -18.56 2.60 3.73
C SER A 563 -19.47 1.94 2.71
N ARG A 564 -20.41 1.13 3.19
CA ARG A 564 -21.44 0.46 2.37
C ARG A 564 -22.71 0.34 3.19
N PRO A 565 -23.41 1.47 3.44
CA PRO A 565 -24.65 1.44 4.20
C PRO A 565 -25.69 0.55 3.51
N ASP A 566 -26.37 -0.29 4.29
CA ASP A 566 -27.43 -1.15 3.78
C ASP A 566 -28.56 -0.30 3.14
N ILE A 567 -29.25 -0.87 2.16
CA ILE A 567 -30.30 -0.16 1.42
C ILE A 567 -31.47 0.28 2.33
N SER A 568 -31.68 -0.42 3.46
CA SER A 568 -32.74 -0.13 4.43
C SER A 568 -32.57 1.20 5.19
N TYR A 569 -31.37 1.81 5.15
CA TYR A 569 -31.12 3.15 5.72
C TYR A 569 -31.58 4.23 4.75
N ILE A 570 -32.91 4.33 4.51
CA ILE A 570 -33.48 5.31 3.57
C ILE A 570 -33.39 6.74 4.09
N GLY A 571 -33.54 6.94 5.42
CA GLY A 571 -33.36 8.25 6.05
C GLY A 571 -31.96 8.80 5.91
N LEU A 572 -30.92 7.93 5.97
CA LEU A 572 -29.53 8.32 5.70
C LEU A 572 -29.39 8.96 4.30
N ARG A 573 -30.03 8.39 3.29
CA ARG A 573 -29.96 8.87 1.91
C ARG A 573 -30.67 10.21 1.72
N ALA A 574 -31.77 10.41 2.45
CA ALA A 574 -32.43 11.71 2.52
C ALA A 574 -31.54 12.76 3.20
N LEU A 575 -31.03 12.45 4.40
CA LEU A 575 -30.17 13.33 5.22
C LEU A 575 -28.88 13.73 4.50
N THR A 576 -28.29 12.82 3.71
CA THR A 576 -27.01 13.04 3.03
C THR A 576 -27.14 13.56 1.60
N SER A 577 -28.29 14.07 1.22
CA SER A 577 -28.55 14.64 -0.12
C SER A 577 -28.22 13.66 -1.25
N THR A 578 -28.60 12.39 -1.08
CA THR A 578 -28.44 11.35 -2.09
C THR A 578 -29.65 11.35 -3.01
N GLN A 579 -29.46 11.76 -4.27
CA GLN A 579 -30.53 11.91 -5.26
C GLN A 579 -30.77 10.65 -6.07
N TYR A 580 -29.70 9.93 -6.43
CA TYR A 580 -29.83 8.74 -7.26
C TYR A 580 -29.15 7.53 -6.62
N LEU A 581 -29.75 6.36 -6.88
CA LEU A 581 -29.21 5.05 -6.56
C LEU A 581 -28.96 4.30 -7.86
N LEU A 582 -27.75 3.72 -7.99
CA LEU A 582 -27.34 2.94 -9.14
C LEU A 582 -27.24 1.45 -8.76
N ASN A 583 -27.88 0.59 -9.54
CA ASN A 583 -27.74 -0.86 -9.45
C ASN A 583 -27.35 -1.43 -10.81
N TYR A 584 -26.71 -2.59 -10.87
CA TYR A 584 -26.52 -3.28 -12.16
C TYR A 584 -27.86 -3.56 -12.83
N GLU A 585 -27.90 -3.41 -14.14
CA GLU A 585 -29.09 -3.70 -14.94
C GLU A 585 -29.63 -5.11 -14.65
N GLU A 586 -30.91 -5.19 -14.33
CA GLU A 586 -31.65 -6.42 -14.09
C GLU A 586 -32.89 -6.51 -15.00
N GLU A 587 -33.29 -7.75 -15.34
CA GLU A 587 -34.47 -7.98 -16.18
C GLU A 587 -35.73 -7.47 -15.47
N GLU A 588 -35.90 -7.81 -14.18
CA GLU A 588 -36.94 -7.28 -13.31
C GLU A 588 -36.38 -6.14 -12.47
N LYS A 589 -36.98 -4.95 -12.57
CA LYS A 589 -36.52 -3.79 -11.82
C LYS A 589 -36.83 -3.96 -10.33
N LEU A 590 -35.90 -3.55 -9.48
CA LEU A 590 -36.06 -3.69 -8.03
C LEU A 590 -37.18 -2.78 -7.51
N GLU A 591 -38.01 -3.32 -6.60
CA GLU A 591 -38.93 -2.53 -5.79
C GLU A 591 -38.18 -2.13 -4.51
N LEU A 592 -37.78 -0.86 -4.43
CA LEU A 592 -37.03 -0.31 -3.32
C LEU A 592 -37.81 0.76 -2.60
N GLU A 593 -37.90 0.67 -1.26
CA GLU A 593 -38.59 1.66 -0.40
C GLU A 593 -38.01 3.06 -0.63
N GLY A 594 -38.83 4.04 -0.98
CA GLY A 594 -38.41 5.44 -1.19
C GLY A 594 -37.66 5.71 -2.50
N PHE A 595 -37.57 4.73 -3.42
CA PHE A 595 -36.92 4.91 -4.70
C PHE A 595 -37.80 4.54 -5.87
N ARG A 596 -37.73 5.33 -6.92
CA ARG A 596 -38.47 5.12 -8.16
C ARG A 596 -37.52 4.87 -9.33
N TYR A 597 -37.71 3.76 -10.07
CA TYR A 597 -36.92 3.51 -11.28
C TYR A 597 -37.16 4.63 -12.33
N VAL A 598 -36.07 5.13 -12.90
CA VAL A 598 -36.10 6.20 -13.90
C VAL A 598 -35.71 5.67 -15.26
N THR A 599 -34.53 5.10 -15.39
CA THR A 599 -33.96 4.64 -16.68
C THR A 599 -32.82 3.65 -16.45
N THR A 600 -32.32 3.07 -17.53
CA THR A 600 -31.10 2.28 -17.55
C THR A 600 -30.07 2.96 -18.47
N GLU A 601 -28.91 3.31 -17.92
CA GLU A 601 -27.80 3.93 -18.65
C GLU A 601 -26.50 3.24 -18.24
N ASN A 602 -25.58 3.08 -19.17
CA ASN A 602 -24.23 2.51 -18.88
C ASN A 602 -24.29 1.13 -18.18
N ASP A 603 -25.24 0.25 -18.57
CA ASP A 603 -25.54 -1.04 -17.94
C ASP A 603 -25.92 -0.95 -16.45
N LEU A 604 -26.40 0.20 -16.01
CA LEU A 604 -26.87 0.47 -14.66
C LEU A 604 -28.30 0.96 -14.66
N ASP A 605 -29.12 0.38 -13.79
CA ASP A 605 -30.45 0.88 -13.47
C ASP A 605 -30.34 2.07 -12.55
N ILE A 606 -30.97 3.17 -12.91
CA ILE A 606 -30.97 4.42 -12.16
C ILE A 606 -32.33 4.57 -11.47
N TYR A 607 -32.26 4.73 -10.16
CA TYR A 607 -33.42 4.97 -9.30
C TYR A 607 -33.30 6.37 -8.68
N GLU A 608 -34.36 7.16 -8.73
CA GLU A 608 -34.46 8.45 -8.08
C GLU A 608 -34.97 8.30 -6.66
N ASN A 609 -34.35 8.99 -5.70
CA ASN A 609 -34.78 9.04 -4.31
C ASN A 609 -35.96 10.02 -4.16
N GLU A 610 -37.14 9.52 -3.85
CA GLU A 610 -38.36 10.32 -3.64
C GLU A 610 -38.24 11.17 -2.37
N ASN A 611 -37.38 10.78 -1.42
CA ASN A 611 -37.09 11.47 -0.18
C ASN A 611 -35.87 12.39 -0.26
N TYR A 612 -35.39 12.74 -1.45
CA TYR A 612 -34.21 13.60 -1.64
C TYR A 612 -34.40 14.97 -0.99
N ILE A 613 -33.40 15.41 -0.20
CA ILE A 613 -33.33 16.75 0.40
C ILE A 613 -32.05 17.43 -0.18
N PRO A 614 -32.13 18.65 -0.72
CA PRO A 614 -30.95 19.39 -1.20
C PRO A 614 -29.95 19.66 -0.10
N MET A 615 -28.70 19.96 -0.49
CA MET A 615 -27.61 20.21 0.44
C MET A 615 -27.82 21.54 1.19
N GLY A 616 -27.78 21.48 2.52
CA GLY A 616 -27.97 22.61 3.41
C GLY A 616 -29.45 22.90 3.71
N PHE A 617 -29.88 22.56 4.91
CA PHE A 617 -31.26 22.78 5.35
C PHE A 617 -31.38 23.00 6.87
N ALA A 618 -32.47 23.58 7.31
CA ALA A 618 -32.75 23.82 8.72
C ALA A 618 -33.67 22.77 9.33
N PHE A 619 -33.64 22.66 10.64
CA PHE A 619 -34.53 21.79 11.42
C PHE A 619 -35.40 22.62 12.38
N ASP A 620 -36.59 22.10 12.68
CA ASP A 620 -37.48 22.70 13.70
C ASP A 620 -37.20 22.15 15.11
N TYR A 621 -36.63 20.90 15.15
CA TYR A 621 -36.47 20.18 16.42
C TYR A 621 -35.01 19.77 16.63
N TYR A 622 -34.61 19.68 17.91
CA TYR A 622 -33.40 18.97 18.33
C TYR A 622 -33.76 17.62 18.98
N ILE A 623 -32.83 16.68 18.86
CA ILE A 623 -32.89 15.32 19.39
C ILE A 623 -31.84 15.22 20.50
N THR A 624 -32.19 14.56 21.60
CA THR A 624 -31.34 14.37 22.78
C THR A 624 -30.77 12.95 22.85
N ASP A 625 -29.80 12.72 23.75
CA ASP A 625 -29.32 11.37 24.09
C ASP A 625 -30.48 10.44 24.53
N GLU A 626 -31.51 10.94 25.21
CA GLU A 626 -32.65 10.15 25.64
C GLU A 626 -33.45 9.65 24.42
N ASP A 627 -33.65 10.50 23.41
CA ASP A 627 -34.36 10.15 22.18
C ASP A 627 -33.60 9.12 21.36
N VAL A 628 -32.26 9.32 21.24
CA VAL A 628 -31.36 8.38 20.56
C VAL A 628 -31.39 7.01 21.23
N ASN A 629 -31.28 6.97 22.55
CA ASN A 629 -31.28 5.72 23.31
C ASN A 629 -32.64 5.00 23.29
N ALA A 630 -33.74 5.72 23.09
CA ALA A 630 -35.07 5.16 22.95
C ALA A 630 -35.35 4.64 21.52
N CYS A 631 -34.57 5.09 20.51
CA CYS A 631 -34.76 4.72 19.12
C CYS A 631 -34.33 3.24 18.91
N PRO A 632 -35.11 2.42 18.17
CA PRO A 632 -34.73 1.07 17.82
C PRO A 632 -33.45 1.04 16.99
N GLU A 633 -32.59 0.04 17.25
CA GLU A 633 -31.36 -0.19 16.51
C GLU A 633 -31.61 -0.26 14.99
N GLY A 634 -30.78 0.42 14.20
CA GLY A 634 -30.86 0.48 12.74
C GLY A 634 -32.00 1.33 12.19
N LYS A 635 -32.59 2.23 13.00
CA LYS A 635 -33.67 3.15 12.60
C LYS A 635 -33.41 4.62 12.95
N LEU A 636 -32.23 4.90 13.50
CA LEU A 636 -31.87 6.26 13.90
C LEU A 636 -31.81 7.22 12.72
N ASP A 637 -31.38 6.73 11.54
CA ASP A 637 -31.36 7.51 10.30
C ASP A 637 -32.71 8.17 9.95
N ARG A 638 -33.82 7.48 10.24
CA ARG A 638 -35.16 8.01 10.00
C ARG A 638 -35.56 9.07 11.03
N LEU A 639 -35.09 8.95 12.26
CA LEU A 639 -35.36 9.94 13.29
C LEU A 639 -34.59 11.25 13.04
N LEU A 640 -33.33 11.13 12.56
CA LEU A 640 -32.45 12.26 12.24
C LEU A 640 -32.98 13.14 11.07
N VAL A 641 -33.89 12.66 10.23
CA VAL A 641 -34.53 13.50 9.21
C VAL A 641 -35.52 14.49 9.87
N LYS A 642 -36.07 14.13 11.03
CA LYS A 642 -37.02 14.96 11.76
C LYS A 642 -36.37 16.04 12.62
N GLY A 643 -35.22 15.75 13.20
CA GLY A 643 -34.55 16.66 14.11
C GLY A 643 -33.06 16.47 14.16
N LEU A 644 -32.36 17.49 14.56
CA LEU A 644 -30.88 17.55 14.65
C LEU A 644 -30.42 17.05 16.03
N TYR A 645 -29.58 16.04 16.07
CA TYR A 645 -28.99 15.59 17.35
C TYR A 645 -27.97 16.61 17.88
N LEU A 646 -28.22 17.08 19.10
CA LEU A 646 -27.34 18.02 19.81
C LEU A 646 -26.96 17.47 21.19
N THR A 647 -25.71 17.67 21.57
CA THR A 647 -25.24 17.43 22.94
C THR A 647 -25.81 18.46 23.92
N ASP A 648 -25.78 18.16 25.22
CA ASP A 648 -26.23 19.09 26.28
C ASP A 648 -25.56 20.48 26.16
N GLU A 649 -24.26 20.53 25.80
CA GLU A 649 -23.56 21.79 25.60
C GLU A 649 -24.10 22.57 24.38
N GLN A 650 -24.38 21.86 23.30
CA GLN A 650 -24.98 22.46 22.09
C GLN A 650 -26.43 22.89 22.32
N ILE A 651 -27.20 22.12 23.06
CA ILE A 651 -28.56 22.51 23.47
C ILE A 651 -28.52 23.79 24.30
N ALA A 652 -27.60 23.92 25.25
CA ALA A 652 -27.46 25.15 26.03
C ALA A 652 -27.08 26.36 25.16
N ALA A 653 -26.31 26.17 24.08
CA ALA A 653 -25.92 27.24 23.18
C ALA A 653 -26.99 27.57 22.12
N TYR A 654 -27.57 26.58 21.50
CA TYR A 654 -28.44 26.69 20.29
C TYR A 654 -29.87 26.23 20.48
N GLY A 655 -30.23 25.65 21.61
CA GLY A 655 -31.61 25.19 21.88
C GLY A 655 -32.68 26.31 21.85
N HIS A 656 -32.28 27.57 21.82
CA HIS A 656 -33.18 28.68 21.61
C HIS A 656 -33.61 28.93 20.15
N LEU A 657 -32.91 28.31 19.21
CA LEU A 657 -33.16 28.32 17.76
C LEU A 657 -34.05 27.14 17.32
N LEU A 658 -34.14 26.12 18.14
CA LEU A 658 -34.85 24.86 17.87
C LEU A 658 -35.83 24.57 19.01
N SER A 659 -36.83 23.75 18.76
CA SER A 659 -37.72 23.22 19.81
C SER A 659 -37.28 21.81 20.24
N PRO A 660 -37.49 21.39 21.50
CA PRO A 660 -37.31 19.98 21.82
C PRO A 660 -38.32 19.13 21.03
N LEU A 661 -37.92 17.90 20.71
CA LEU A 661 -38.83 16.97 20.05
C LEU A 661 -40.10 16.79 20.86
N PRO A 662 -41.33 16.91 20.27
CA PRO A 662 -42.57 16.79 21.02
C PRO A 662 -42.72 15.44 21.71
N GLU A 663 -43.30 15.41 22.90
CA GLU A 663 -43.49 14.20 23.68
C GLU A 663 -44.32 13.16 22.90
N GLY A 664 -43.75 11.94 22.76
CA GLY A 664 -44.35 10.85 21.99
C GLY A 664 -43.96 10.82 20.51
N GLU A 665 -43.18 11.76 19.99
CA GLU A 665 -42.78 11.85 18.60
C GLU A 665 -41.33 11.38 18.37
N GLY A 666 -40.66 10.77 19.35
CA GLY A 666 -39.33 10.16 19.26
C GLY A 666 -39.30 8.79 18.56
N ALA A 667 -40.40 8.35 17.96
CA ALA A 667 -40.42 7.15 17.13
C ALA A 667 -39.82 7.40 15.74
N PRO A 668 -39.08 6.43 15.16
CA PRO A 668 -38.60 6.50 13.78
C PRO A 668 -39.75 6.75 12.81
N LEU A 669 -39.51 7.59 11.80
CA LEU A 669 -40.51 7.91 10.79
C LEU A 669 -40.91 6.67 9.99
N SER A 670 -42.21 6.48 9.77
CA SER A 670 -42.72 5.54 8.76
C SER A 670 -42.38 6.06 7.34
N GLU A 671 -42.59 5.26 6.31
CA GLU A 671 -42.35 5.68 4.93
C GLU A 671 -43.08 6.95 4.52
N ASP A 672 -44.42 6.98 4.78
CA ASP A 672 -45.24 8.15 4.47
C ASP A 672 -44.81 9.39 5.27
N ALA A 673 -44.48 9.22 6.55
CA ALA A 673 -44.00 10.29 7.40
C ALA A 673 -42.59 10.79 7.02
N LEU A 674 -41.74 9.90 6.52
CA LEU A 674 -40.45 10.27 6.00
C LEU A 674 -40.57 11.12 4.73
N ALA A 675 -41.48 10.76 3.83
CA ALA A 675 -41.72 11.52 2.63
C ALA A 675 -42.27 12.93 2.94
N GLU A 676 -43.18 13.03 3.93
CA GLU A 676 -43.71 14.31 4.42
C GLU A 676 -42.58 15.17 5.02
N GLU A 677 -41.74 14.57 5.88
CA GLU A 677 -40.67 15.30 6.54
C GLU A 677 -39.56 15.71 5.55
N ALA A 678 -39.24 14.87 4.57
CA ALA A 678 -38.30 15.22 3.50
C ALA A 678 -38.83 16.42 2.67
N GLU A 679 -40.16 16.53 2.43
CA GLU A 679 -40.75 17.68 1.78
C GLU A 679 -40.64 18.93 2.65
N ASN A 680 -40.88 18.82 3.98
CA ASN A 680 -40.70 19.93 4.92
C ASN A 680 -39.25 20.44 4.89
N ARG A 681 -38.25 19.52 4.90
CA ARG A 681 -36.82 19.90 4.80
C ARG A 681 -36.49 20.55 3.46
N ARG A 682 -37.09 20.08 2.34
CA ARG A 682 -36.92 20.75 1.02
C ARG A 682 -37.38 22.21 1.03
N GLN A 683 -38.46 22.52 1.73
CA GLN A 683 -38.95 23.89 1.85
C GLN A 683 -38.08 24.77 2.75
N GLN A 684 -37.24 24.16 3.60
CA GLN A 684 -36.30 24.81 4.51
C GLN A 684 -34.82 24.62 4.06
N SER A 685 -34.61 24.29 2.78
CA SER A 685 -33.29 24.13 2.21
C SER A 685 -32.70 25.45 1.69
N CYS A 686 -31.38 25.46 1.47
CA CYS A 686 -30.71 26.59 0.85
C CYS A 686 -31.26 26.93 -0.54
N ASP A 687 -31.36 28.23 -0.84
CA ASP A 687 -31.76 28.75 -2.16
C ASP A 687 -30.73 28.36 -3.25
N SER A 688 -29.48 28.25 -2.86
CA SER A 688 -28.38 27.76 -3.75
C SER A 688 -27.25 27.15 -2.93
N PHE A 689 -26.57 26.14 -3.53
CA PHE A 689 -25.35 25.53 -3.00
C PHE A 689 -24.37 25.34 -4.15
N VAL A 690 -23.22 26.04 -4.10
CA VAL A 690 -22.21 26.03 -5.16
C VAL A 690 -20.85 25.67 -4.57
N ARG A 691 -20.23 24.61 -5.07
CA ARG A 691 -18.87 24.20 -4.69
C ARG A 691 -17.82 24.87 -5.59
N ASP A 692 -16.65 25.11 -5.02
CA ASP A 692 -15.46 25.54 -5.76
C ASP A 692 -14.19 24.84 -5.24
N LYS A 693 -13.02 25.26 -5.72
CA LYS A 693 -11.73 24.62 -5.40
C LYS A 693 -11.32 24.73 -3.92
N SER A 694 -11.85 25.70 -3.20
CA SER A 694 -11.48 25.99 -1.82
C SER A 694 -12.58 25.62 -0.82
N GLY A 695 -13.78 25.30 -1.28
CA GLY A 695 -14.90 24.97 -0.40
C GLY A 695 -16.23 25.04 -1.11
N PHE A 696 -17.21 25.74 -0.46
CA PHE A 696 -18.55 25.96 -1.03
C PHE A 696 -19.18 27.25 -0.52
N THR A 697 -20.13 27.76 -1.28
CA THR A 697 -20.97 28.91 -0.90
C THR A 697 -22.41 28.48 -0.97
N ALA A 698 -23.20 28.79 0.05
CA ALA A 698 -24.65 28.62 0.08
C ALA A 698 -25.36 29.95 0.30
N THR A 699 -26.55 30.08 -0.22
CA THR A 699 -27.48 31.17 0.15
C THR A 699 -28.70 30.57 0.83
N PHE A 700 -29.14 31.21 1.92
CA PHE A 700 -30.31 30.75 2.68
C PHE A 700 -31.16 31.92 3.11
N THR A 701 -32.49 31.81 2.99
CA THR A 701 -33.43 32.85 3.35
C THR A 701 -34.44 32.30 4.36
N SER A 702 -34.49 32.89 5.56
CA SER A 702 -35.49 32.56 6.60
C SER A 702 -35.99 33.82 7.30
N ASP A 703 -37.22 33.79 7.80
CA ASP A 703 -37.82 34.86 8.60
C ASP A 703 -37.25 34.89 10.04
N THR A 704 -36.64 33.82 10.50
CA THR A 704 -36.03 33.61 11.83
C THR A 704 -34.58 33.29 11.76
N SER A 705 -33.86 33.39 12.89
CA SER A 705 -32.49 32.87 12.99
C SER A 705 -32.58 31.37 13.12
N GLU A 706 -31.69 30.66 12.40
CA GLU A 706 -31.69 29.20 12.28
C GLU A 706 -30.30 28.60 12.58
N LEU A 707 -30.26 27.33 12.99
CA LEU A 707 -29.07 26.52 12.97
C LEU A 707 -29.12 25.68 11.69
N LEU A 708 -28.37 26.11 10.68
CA LEU A 708 -28.35 25.53 9.35
C LEU A 708 -27.39 24.35 9.27
N PHE A 709 -27.95 23.17 8.98
CA PHE A 709 -27.23 21.90 8.84
C PHE A 709 -26.68 21.73 7.41
N PHE A 710 -25.48 21.18 7.34
CA PHE A 710 -24.86 20.73 6.08
C PHE A 710 -24.42 19.29 6.22
N SER A 711 -24.88 18.41 5.35
CA SER A 711 -24.45 16.99 5.31
C SER A 711 -23.01 16.84 4.75
N VAL A 712 -22.09 17.64 5.25
CA VAL A 712 -20.65 17.62 4.94
C VAL A 712 -19.91 17.25 6.21
N PRO A 713 -19.02 16.22 6.15
CA PRO A 713 -18.28 15.79 7.33
C PRO A 713 -17.46 16.91 7.96
N TRP A 714 -17.55 17.01 9.28
CA TRP A 714 -16.78 17.97 10.05
C TRP A 714 -15.27 17.63 9.99
N ASP A 715 -14.45 18.63 9.77
CA ASP A 715 -12.99 18.53 9.81
C ASP A 715 -12.41 19.84 10.33
N SER A 716 -11.31 19.77 11.11
CA SER A 716 -10.65 20.94 11.68
C SER A 716 -10.07 21.90 10.65
N GLY A 717 -10.04 21.53 9.37
CA GLY A 717 -9.61 22.36 8.26
C GLY A 717 -10.67 23.33 7.74
N TRP A 718 -11.94 23.15 8.14
CA TRP A 718 -13.03 24.04 7.74
C TRP A 718 -13.05 25.35 8.52
N THR A 719 -13.34 26.43 7.84
CA THR A 719 -13.68 27.75 8.41
C THR A 719 -14.93 28.26 7.73
N ALA A 720 -15.79 28.99 8.45
CA ALA A 720 -17.03 29.52 7.90
C ALA A 720 -17.18 31.01 8.16
N THR A 721 -17.90 31.68 7.22
CA THR A 721 -18.39 33.05 7.41
C THR A 721 -19.86 33.11 6.99
N VAL A 722 -20.64 33.91 7.72
CA VAL A 722 -22.02 34.28 7.38
C VAL A 722 -22.08 35.78 7.12
N ASN A 723 -22.49 36.17 5.92
CA ASN A 723 -22.48 37.56 5.46
C ASN A 723 -21.10 38.25 5.59
N GLY A 724 -20.01 37.44 5.48
CA GLY A 724 -18.63 37.92 5.60
C GLY A 724 -18.06 37.96 7.02
N GLU A 725 -18.87 37.72 8.06
CA GLU A 725 -18.43 37.65 9.45
C GLU A 725 -18.08 36.20 9.83
N PRO A 726 -16.94 35.93 10.50
CA PRO A 726 -16.56 34.59 10.93
C PRO A 726 -17.59 34.01 11.92
N VAL A 727 -17.96 32.73 11.71
CA VAL A 727 -18.87 31.98 12.60
C VAL A 727 -18.23 30.66 13.04
N GLN A 728 -18.69 30.15 14.17
CA GLN A 728 -18.29 28.84 14.66
C GLN A 728 -19.02 27.74 13.85
N ILE A 729 -18.29 26.71 13.49
CA ILE A 729 -18.85 25.50 12.89
C ILE A 729 -19.07 24.47 14.00
N GLU A 730 -20.30 24.04 14.19
CA GLU A 730 -20.66 22.99 15.13
C GLU A 730 -20.53 21.61 14.49
N ASN A 731 -20.02 20.67 15.27
CA ASN A 731 -20.03 19.25 14.90
C ASN A 731 -21.33 18.63 15.46
N VAL A 732 -22.29 18.44 14.58
CA VAL A 732 -23.63 17.92 14.92
C VAL A 732 -23.80 16.50 14.36
N ASP A 733 -24.82 15.77 14.79
CA ASP A 733 -25.09 14.39 14.36
C ASP A 733 -23.84 13.48 14.46
N CYS A 734 -22.99 13.75 15.44
CA CYS A 734 -21.71 13.02 15.63
C CYS A 734 -20.77 13.01 14.43
N GLY A 735 -20.83 13.99 13.53
CA GLY A 735 -19.91 14.02 12.41
C GLY A 735 -20.19 15.02 11.30
N MET A 736 -21.31 15.72 11.32
CA MET A 736 -21.69 16.70 10.29
C MET A 736 -21.50 18.14 10.76
N MET A 737 -21.71 19.11 9.87
CA MET A 737 -21.51 20.53 10.18
C MET A 737 -22.82 21.28 10.30
N ALA A 738 -22.89 22.23 11.25
CA ALA A 738 -23.93 23.25 11.29
C ALA A 738 -23.35 24.62 11.64
N VAL A 739 -24.04 25.69 11.20
CA VAL A 739 -23.72 27.08 11.54
C VAL A 739 -24.98 27.88 11.85
N GLU A 740 -24.91 28.82 12.79
CA GLU A 740 -25.98 29.76 13.06
C GLU A 740 -26.07 30.80 11.94
N VAL A 741 -27.28 31.05 11.42
CA VAL A 741 -27.60 32.06 10.42
C VAL A 741 -28.68 33.00 10.93
N PRO A 742 -28.53 34.35 10.76
CA PRO A 742 -29.55 35.32 11.20
C PRO A 742 -30.72 35.32 10.26
N ALA A 743 -31.89 35.87 10.76
CA ALA A 743 -33.06 36.12 9.95
C ALA A 743 -32.72 37.02 8.73
N GLY A 744 -33.42 36.76 7.63
CA GLY A 744 -33.22 37.40 6.32
C GLY A 744 -32.47 36.52 5.35
N THR A 745 -32.02 37.07 4.24
CA THR A 745 -31.17 36.37 3.28
C THR A 745 -29.70 36.41 3.69
N SER A 746 -29.10 35.27 3.90
CA SER A 746 -27.70 35.09 4.30
C SER A 746 -26.88 34.40 3.23
N THR A 747 -25.64 34.87 3.05
CA THR A 747 -24.61 34.18 2.27
C THR A 747 -23.65 33.50 3.22
N ILE A 748 -23.58 32.17 3.11
CA ILE A 748 -22.74 31.32 3.94
C ILE A 748 -21.54 30.85 3.10
N ARG A 749 -20.33 31.08 3.57
CA ARG A 749 -19.13 30.63 2.89
C ARG A 749 -18.34 29.69 3.78
N PHE A 750 -18.00 28.51 3.26
CA PHE A 750 -17.05 27.58 3.87
C PHE A 750 -15.78 27.49 3.04
N ASP A 751 -14.63 27.65 3.69
CA ASP A 751 -13.32 27.47 3.10
C ASP A 751 -12.56 26.37 3.81
N TYR A 752 -11.94 25.47 3.03
CA TYR A 752 -11.21 24.33 3.53
C TYR A 752 -9.70 24.46 3.32
N GLU A 753 -8.95 24.24 4.37
CA GLU A 753 -7.50 24.13 4.33
C GLU A 753 -7.03 22.84 4.98
N THR A 754 -6.30 22.00 4.24
CA THR A 754 -5.77 20.74 4.78
C THR A 754 -4.95 20.97 6.04
N PRO A 755 -5.35 20.40 7.21
CA PRO A 755 -4.63 20.55 8.47
C PRO A 755 -3.18 20.12 8.36
N GLY A 756 -2.27 20.98 8.81
CA GLY A 756 -0.83 20.71 8.81
C GLY A 756 -0.10 20.86 7.48
N LEU A 757 -0.78 21.04 6.33
CA LEU A 757 -0.12 21.12 5.01
C LEU A 757 0.79 22.33 4.88
N LYS A 758 0.31 23.54 5.20
CA LYS A 758 1.13 24.75 5.16
C LYS A 758 2.30 24.69 6.13
N ALA A 759 2.06 24.27 7.37
CA ALA A 759 3.10 24.09 8.37
C ALA A 759 4.13 23.04 7.92
N GLY A 760 3.68 21.89 7.40
CA GLY A 760 4.53 20.85 6.86
C GLY A 760 5.38 21.33 5.69
N ALA A 761 4.82 22.13 4.77
CA ALA A 761 5.57 22.71 3.65
C ALA A 761 6.68 23.68 4.14
N LEU A 762 6.39 24.53 5.12
CA LEU A 762 7.38 25.43 5.72
C LEU A 762 8.50 24.65 6.43
N ILE A 763 8.14 23.61 7.20
CA ILE A 763 9.07 22.73 7.90
C ILE A 763 9.98 22.02 6.88
N THR A 764 9.41 21.46 5.80
CA THR A 764 10.15 20.80 4.72
C THR A 764 11.10 21.78 4.03
N GLY A 765 10.64 22.99 3.69
CA GLY A 765 11.48 24.02 3.09
C GLY A 765 12.67 24.41 3.98
N GLY A 766 12.42 24.64 5.27
CA GLY A 766 13.46 24.84 6.28
C GLY A 766 14.41 23.66 6.39
N GLY A 767 13.89 22.43 6.33
CA GLY A 767 14.66 21.19 6.32
C GLY A 767 15.63 21.10 5.15
N PHE A 768 15.24 21.46 3.94
CA PHE A 768 16.13 21.50 2.78
C PHE A 768 17.26 22.53 2.97
N ILE A 769 16.97 23.70 3.54
CA ILE A 769 17.99 24.71 3.87
C ILE A 769 18.97 24.15 4.90
N LEU A 770 18.48 23.51 5.96
CA LEU A 770 19.32 22.88 6.99
C LEU A 770 20.19 21.75 6.40
N TRP A 771 19.61 20.90 5.54
CA TRP A 771 20.33 19.83 4.86
C TRP A 771 21.43 20.37 3.93
N ALA A 772 21.15 21.42 3.14
CA ALA A 772 22.14 22.06 2.29
C ALA A 772 23.27 22.70 3.11
N GLY A 773 22.94 23.37 4.22
CA GLY A 773 23.91 23.88 5.19
C GLY A 773 24.76 22.77 5.81
N TYR A 774 24.16 21.66 6.17
CA TYR A 774 24.85 20.48 6.67
C TYR A 774 25.85 19.92 5.65
N LEU A 775 25.45 19.75 4.39
CA LEU A 775 26.35 19.32 3.30
C LEU A 775 27.51 20.29 3.11
N PHE A 776 27.26 21.60 3.19
CA PHE A 776 28.31 22.61 3.10
C PHE A 776 29.33 22.47 4.24
N LEU A 777 28.86 22.26 5.48
CA LEU A 777 29.73 22.04 6.65
C LEU A 777 30.54 20.75 6.52
N LEU A 778 29.94 19.66 6.02
CA LEU A 778 30.63 18.40 5.75
C LEU A 778 31.77 18.62 4.73
N LYS A 779 31.49 19.32 3.63
CA LYS A 779 32.48 19.64 2.60
C LYS A 779 33.64 20.47 3.18
N LYS A 780 33.34 21.48 4.03
CA LYS A 780 34.36 22.29 4.71
C LYS A 780 35.26 21.50 5.64
N LYS A 781 34.72 20.41 6.27
CA LYS A 781 35.48 19.50 7.12
C LYS A 781 36.19 18.38 6.37
N GLY A 782 36.16 18.39 5.01
CA GLY A 782 36.78 17.34 4.19
C GLY A 782 36.06 15.98 4.27
N ILE A 783 34.83 15.95 4.80
CA ILE A 783 33.98 14.75 4.80
C ILE A 783 33.24 14.72 3.46
N HIS A 784 33.52 13.71 2.65
CA HIS A 784 32.83 13.58 1.35
C HIS A 784 31.34 13.30 1.57
N PRO A 785 30.45 14.05 0.91
CA PRO A 785 29.05 13.68 0.88
C PRO A 785 28.90 12.31 0.22
N ALA A 786 27.88 11.59 0.63
CA ALA A 786 27.54 10.29 0.05
C ALA A 786 27.39 10.43 -1.47
N GLY A 787 28.00 9.55 -2.19
CA GLY A 787 27.84 9.41 -3.63
C GLY A 787 27.60 7.92 -3.87
N PHE A 788 26.57 7.59 -4.61
CA PHE A 788 26.22 6.21 -4.98
C PHE A 788 27.32 5.47 -5.76
N ASP A 789 28.46 6.14 -5.97
CA ASP A 789 29.57 5.70 -6.82
C ASP A 789 30.85 5.44 -6.03
N ARG A 790 31.02 4.31 -5.44
CA ARG A 790 32.35 3.68 -5.27
C ARG A 790 32.27 2.35 -4.52
N CYS A 791 31.94 1.32 -5.24
CA CYS A 791 32.22 -0.06 -4.83
C CYS A 791 33.71 -0.47 -5.05
N ASP A 792 34.63 0.48 -5.22
CA ASP A 792 36.02 0.21 -5.68
C ASP A 792 37.00 -0.31 -4.62
N ARG A 793 36.59 -0.50 -3.36
CA ARG A 793 37.51 -1.00 -2.32
C ARG A 793 37.93 -2.48 -2.45
N HIS A 794 37.36 -3.23 -3.39
CA HIS A 794 37.69 -4.65 -3.59
C HIS A 794 38.36 -4.98 -4.92
N SER A 795 38.75 -3.99 -5.71
CA SER A 795 39.35 -4.19 -7.03
C SER A 795 40.82 -4.74 -7.04
N HIS A 796 41.43 -4.93 -5.87
CA HIS A 796 42.83 -5.36 -5.78
C HIS A 796 43.05 -6.85 -5.45
N LEU A 797 42.05 -7.71 -5.74
CA LEU A 797 42.23 -9.16 -5.54
C LEU A 797 42.27 -9.90 -6.88
N ASN A 798 43.51 -10.15 -7.28
CA ASN A 798 44.04 -11.08 -8.29
C ASN A 798 43.07 -11.75 -9.30
N ALA A 799 43.34 -11.44 -10.55
CA ALA A 799 42.74 -11.99 -11.76
C ALA A 799 43.15 -13.48 -12.06
N GLY A 800 43.68 -14.22 -11.11
CA GLY A 800 44.34 -15.52 -11.35
C GLY A 800 43.51 -16.79 -11.11
N ASP A 801 42.28 -16.70 -10.56
CA ASP A 801 41.56 -17.90 -10.09
C ASP A 801 40.39 -18.35 -10.99
N GLU A 802 40.35 -17.95 -12.27
CA GLU A 802 39.21 -18.19 -13.16
C GLU A 802 39.12 -19.62 -13.75
N ASP A 803 40.15 -20.42 -13.69
CA ASP A 803 40.21 -21.75 -14.34
C ASP A 803 39.96 -22.94 -13.39
N ILE A 804 39.52 -22.66 -12.15
CA ILE A 804 39.29 -23.72 -11.17
C ILE A 804 37.80 -24.12 -11.18
N PRO A 805 37.45 -25.43 -11.38
CA PRO A 805 36.10 -25.91 -11.23
C PRO A 805 35.56 -25.54 -9.86
N LEU A 806 34.22 -25.27 -9.77
CA LEU A 806 33.51 -24.91 -8.51
C LEU A 806 33.89 -25.86 -7.34
N SER A 807 34.28 -27.12 -7.64
CA SER A 807 34.70 -28.12 -6.67
C SER A 807 36.11 -27.93 -6.08
N ARG A 808 36.97 -27.08 -6.71
CA ARG A 808 38.39 -26.91 -6.27
C ARG A 808 38.73 -25.50 -5.76
N ALA A 809 37.85 -24.51 -5.95
CA ALA A 809 38.10 -23.11 -5.55
C ALA A 809 38.20 -22.92 -4.01
N TYR A 810 37.57 -23.81 -3.24
CA TYR A 810 37.50 -23.70 -1.77
C TYR A 810 38.84 -24.08 -1.07
N THR A 811 39.64 -24.98 -1.64
CA THR A 811 40.87 -25.50 -0.98
C THR A 811 42.03 -24.52 -0.98
N ARG A 812 42.04 -23.51 -1.87
CA ARG A 812 43.15 -22.54 -1.96
C ARG A 812 42.95 -21.23 -1.18
N THR A 813 41.71 -20.85 -0.85
CA THR A 813 41.45 -19.57 -0.15
C THR A 813 41.60 -19.66 1.36
N VAL A 814 41.59 -20.88 1.95
CA VAL A 814 41.65 -21.11 3.40
C VAL A 814 43.07 -21.32 3.91
N LEU A 815 44.03 -21.59 3.04
CA LEU A 815 45.40 -21.97 3.43
C LEU A 815 46.51 -21.03 2.89
N ARG A 816 46.33 -19.73 2.89
CA ARG A 816 47.44 -18.79 2.85
C ARG A 816 47.56 -18.09 4.22
N PRO A 817 48.57 -18.47 5.04
CA PRO A 817 48.83 -17.76 6.29
C PRO A 817 49.29 -16.33 6.00
N LEU A 818 48.93 -15.43 6.88
CA LEU A 818 49.41 -14.04 7.02
C LEU A 818 50.94 -13.99 7.33
N THR A 819 51.78 -14.54 6.47
CA THR A 819 53.26 -14.57 6.68
C THR A 819 54.03 -14.01 5.50
N ARG A 820 53.68 -12.82 5.01
CA ARG A 820 54.54 -12.06 4.11
C ARG A 820 54.48 -10.53 4.30
N TYR A 821 54.23 -10.06 5.52
CA TYR A 821 54.33 -8.62 5.81
C TYR A 821 55.37 -8.24 6.84
N SER A 822 56.28 -9.18 7.26
CA SER A 822 57.33 -8.90 8.26
C SER A 822 58.78 -9.06 7.77
N ARG A 823 59.06 -9.15 6.46
CA ARG A 823 60.44 -9.28 5.95
C ARG A 823 60.86 -8.22 4.94
N ARG A 824 60.42 -6.96 5.12
CA ARG A 824 60.98 -5.85 4.29
C ARG A 824 61.18 -4.56 5.11
N LYS A 825 61.65 -4.68 6.35
CA LYS A 825 62.22 -3.61 7.15
C LYS A 825 63.43 -4.10 7.96
N LYS A 826 64.42 -4.68 7.33
CA LYS A 826 65.79 -4.82 7.82
C LYS A 826 66.74 -5.00 6.67
N ARG A 827 66.96 -3.93 5.94
CA ARG A 827 68.14 -3.61 5.10
C ARG A 827 67.84 -2.32 4.40
N GLU A 828 68.11 -1.22 5.03
CA GLU A 828 68.78 0.02 4.81
C GLU A 828 68.56 0.95 5.98
#